data_96a94b6b146087accbe8e2df327d76f3
#
_entry.id   96a94b6b146087accbe8e2df327d76f3
#
_cell.length_a   1.000
_cell.length_b   1.000
_cell.length_c   1.000
_cell.angle_alpha   90.00
_cell.angle_beta   90.00
_cell.angle_gamma   90.00
#
_symmetry.space_group_name_H-M   'P 1'
#
loop_
_entity.id
_entity.type
_entity.pdbx_description
1 polymer ?
#
loop_
_entity_poly.entity_id
_entity_poly.type
_entity_poly.pdbx_seq_one_letter_code
_entity_poly.pdbx_strand_id
1 'polypeptide(L)'
;MAPSLTGLFVPMLSTLTGGLNSITTYRIIHPLVAVVGLLLSYVAYAGTRERIIVAESHVTQFKFSDAFRAVAKNKYFWITSLAGWLGFLEGAVGVIIGWTFIYAYPNRMGLYGVATTLIGNAALWAMLICPIAIRVLGKRNLLIWCNVTNVVLIGLLYPLYNNIPALIILYYLNGFVNSFSIVYTPGINADMRDYQQYFTGERIDGMFGAVGIIGSFIGMFTGMVLPTIYQMLGLEDNYDVLEVASFREDMFDVLIVAAVIGAALNFVPYLFYDLTETKQRGIVKVLKIRAMFEDYGNGILRDESIVEAIDIIDEANLLYKDRTLMTTKDDIKKAERLPARTPEEKEFKKNEIKRLKAAYKEFNTQNRGIKKDRINQAKAMPKSTDAEKASRKAAKAARKAAIKAAKAMPKDTDAEKAARKAAINTAKAMSKGIDAAKAARKAAIKAAKKENRELNKLNADISVCDFIIDEMNKYDTLRIKKQVERSRALEAAGYNGIFDYNKEIMIEAKALPKSTHEEREIRSDAITHARALKNARKAMVKFYGSPENIVEPSDDAFKAAEALPDDTFAHQLEKKRTVKKLVNEKSKYIRSVKPLLDARRQLTEKENYAHLDDIRARYADAKANTDAEYEARRVEIERLEEERKADLERRKQERLAKKNGK
;
A
#
# COMPACT_ATOMS: atom_id res chain seq x y z
N MET A 1 -14.94 -8.67 -9.58
CA MET A 1 -15.46 -9.60 -10.61
C MET A 1 -16.59 -10.47 -10.10
N ALA A 2 -16.51 -11.11 -8.93
CA ALA A 2 -17.58 -11.99 -8.43
C ALA A 2 -18.98 -11.33 -8.39
N PRO A 3 -19.17 -10.12 -7.82
CA PRO A 3 -20.50 -9.49 -7.79
C PRO A 3 -21.06 -9.18 -9.18
N SER A 4 -20.22 -8.81 -10.14
CA SER A 4 -20.66 -8.49 -11.50
C SER A 4 -21.02 -9.74 -12.30
N LEU A 5 -20.26 -10.82 -12.11
CA LEU A 5 -20.56 -12.11 -12.72
C LEU A 5 -21.81 -12.73 -12.10
N THR A 6 -21.94 -12.73 -10.77
CA THR A 6 -23.14 -13.22 -10.09
C THR A 6 -24.37 -12.39 -10.46
N GLY A 7 -24.24 -11.06 -10.54
CA GLY A 7 -25.32 -10.15 -10.95
C GLY A 7 -25.81 -10.39 -12.39
N LEU A 8 -24.95 -10.91 -13.27
CA LEU A 8 -25.32 -11.27 -14.65
C LEU A 8 -25.85 -12.71 -14.74
N PHE A 9 -25.10 -13.66 -14.15
CA PHE A 9 -25.41 -15.10 -14.31
C PHE A 9 -26.57 -15.56 -13.43
N VAL A 10 -26.78 -14.99 -12.24
CA VAL A 10 -27.88 -15.41 -11.35
C VAL A 10 -29.24 -15.15 -11.96
N PRO A 11 -29.56 -13.94 -12.49
CA PRO A 11 -30.83 -13.72 -13.15
C PRO A 11 -31.02 -14.61 -14.42
N MET A 12 -29.94 -14.77 -15.20
CA MET A 12 -30.00 -15.60 -16.41
C MET A 12 -30.24 -17.08 -16.09
N LEU A 13 -29.59 -17.64 -15.09
CA LEU A 13 -29.83 -19.01 -14.63
C LEU A 13 -31.17 -19.17 -13.95
N SER A 14 -31.67 -18.15 -13.26
CA SER A 14 -32.95 -18.19 -12.57
C SER A 14 -34.12 -18.37 -13.54
N THR A 15 -34.03 -17.83 -14.75
CA THR A 15 -35.06 -18.04 -15.79
C THR A 15 -35.20 -19.50 -16.19
N LEU A 16 -34.11 -20.29 -16.11
CA LEU A 16 -34.08 -21.72 -16.42
C LEU A 16 -34.49 -22.61 -15.25
N THR A 17 -34.51 -22.08 -14.02
CA THR A 17 -34.68 -22.85 -12.79
C THR A 17 -35.90 -22.46 -11.97
N GLY A 18 -36.84 -21.72 -12.59
CA GLY A 18 -38.14 -21.39 -11.99
C GLY A 18 -38.22 -20.00 -11.34
N GLY A 19 -37.26 -19.11 -11.63
CA GLY A 19 -37.26 -17.72 -11.18
C GLY A 19 -36.46 -17.48 -9.88
N LEU A 20 -36.26 -16.21 -9.55
CA LEU A 20 -35.51 -15.80 -8.36
C LEU A 20 -36.15 -16.20 -7.03
N ASN A 21 -37.43 -16.47 -7.00
CA ASN A 21 -38.13 -16.91 -5.81
C ASN A 21 -38.17 -18.45 -5.64
N SER A 22 -37.59 -19.21 -6.58
CA SER A 22 -37.56 -20.67 -6.53
C SER A 22 -36.36 -21.16 -5.71
N ILE A 23 -36.63 -22.04 -4.73
CA ILE A 23 -35.61 -22.68 -3.91
C ILE A 23 -34.62 -23.53 -4.75
N THR A 24 -35.14 -24.07 -5.87
CA THR A 24 -34.36 -24.87 -6.83
C THR A 24 -33.25 -24.02 -7.49
N THR A 25 -33.53 -22.76 -7.78
CA THR A 25 -32.58 -21.81 -8.33
C THR A 25 -31.35 -21.68 -7.39
N TYR A 26 -31.56 -21.49 -6.11
CA TYR A 26 -30.49 -21.34 -5.14
C TYR A 26 -29.75 -22.63 -4.86
N ARG A 27 -30.42 -23.79 -4.89
CA ARG A 27 -29.77 -25.10 -4.77
C ARG A 27 -28.77 -25.39 -5.89
N ILE A 28 -28.95 -24.81 -7.07
CA ILE A 28 -28.08 -24.98 -8.23
C ILE A 28 -27.01 -23.88 -8.23
N ILE A 29 -27.40 -22.62 -8.02
CA ILE A 29 -26.50 -21.47 -8.17
C ILE A 29 -25.44 -21.43 -7.07
N HIS A 30 -25.79 -21.68 -5.80
CA HIS A 30 -24.82 -21.59 -4.71
C HIS A 30 -23.64 -22.58 -4.85
N PRO A 31 -23.87 -23.90 -5.11
CA PRO A 31 -22.77 -24.82 -5.33
C PRO A 31 -21.93 -24.46 -6.56
N LEU A 32 -22.56 -24.03 -7.66
CA LEU A 32 -21.85 -23.62 -8.87
C LEU A 32 -20.91 -22.45 -8.62
N VAL A 33 -21.41 -21.40 -7.96
CA VAL A 33 -20.59 -20.21 -7.60
C VAL A 33 -19.48 -20.58 -6.62
N ALA A 34 -19.74 -21.48 -5.67
CA ALA A 34 -18.75 -21.96 -4.72
C ALA A 34 -17.62 -22.71 -5.43
N VAL A 35 -17.91 -23.62 -6.34
CA VAL A 35 -16.91 -24.37 -7.12
C VAL A 35 -16.07 -23.41 -7.98
N VAL A 36 -16.69 -22.49 -8.70
CA VAL A 36 -15.97 -21.48 -9.50
C VAL A 36 -15.10 -20.61 -8.61
N GLY A 37 -15.59 -20.17 -7.46
CA GLY A 37 -14.86 -19.39 -6.48
C GLY A 37 -13.63 -20.13 -5.93
N LEU A 38 -13.77 -21.42 -5.61
CA LEU A 38 -12.66 -22.28 -5.16
C LEU A 38 -11.60 -22.45 -6.24
N LEU A 39 -11.99 -22.71 -7.49
CA LEU A 39 -11.06 -22.83 -8.61
C LEU A 39 -10.26 -21.54 -8.84
N LEU A 40 -10.94 -20.39 -8.82
CA LEU A 40 -10.28 -19.09 -8.96
C LEU A 40 -9.35 -18.78 -7.77
N SER A 41 -9.75 -19.16 -6.56
CA SER A 41 -8.92 -19.02 -5.36
C SER A 41 -7.68 -19.91 -5.43
N TYR A 42 -7.80 -21.13 -5.94
CA TYR A 42 -6.68 -22.03 -6.17
C TYR A 42 -5.69 -21.47 -7.20
N VAL A 43 -6.18 -20.92 -8.32
CA VAL A 43 -5.33 -20.25 -9.32
C VAL A 43 -4.59 -19.05 -8.71
N ALA A 44 -5.29 -18.25 -7.90
CA ALA A 44 -4.68 -17.13 -7.20
C ALA A 44 -3.60 -17.61 -6.22
N TYR A 45 -3.87 -18.64 -5.44
CA TYR A 45 -2.92 -19.25 -4.50
C TYR A 45 -1.66 -19.77 -5.21
N ALA A 46 -1.83 -20.53 -6.29
CA ALA A 46 -0.71 -21.08 -7.06
C ALA A 46 0.17 -20.00 -7.73
N GLY A 47 -0.43 -18.85 -8.08
CA GLY A 47 0.29 -17.71 -8.70
C GLY A 47 0.85 -16.68 -7.72
N THR A 48 0.55 -16.79 -6.43
CA THR A 48 0.94 -15.79 -5.44
C THR A 48 2.14 -16.28 -4.63
N ARG A 49 3.20 -15.46 -4.56
CA ARG A 49 4.34 -15.71 -3.68
C ARG A 49 4.35 -14.65 -2.58
N GLU A 50 4.47 -15.08 -1.35
CA GLU A 50 4.63 -14.19 -0.22
C GLU A 50 6.01 -13.52 -0.26
N ARG A 51 6.05 -12.20 -0.12
CA ARG A 51 7.29 -11.41 -0.08
C ARG A 51 7.32 -10.60 1.20
N ILE A 52 7.56 -11.30 2.30
CA ILE A 52 7.73 -10.66 3.61
C ILE A 52 9.20 -10.25 3.74
N ILE A 53 9.45 -9.00 4.16
CA ILE A 53 10.80 -8.49 4.42
C ILE A 53 11.10 -8.70 5.90
N VAL A 54 11.51 -9.92 6.23
CA VAL A 54 11.96 -10.33 7.57
C VAL A 54 13.22 -11.16 7.37
N ALA A 55 14.19 -11.05 8.27
CA ALA A 55 15.36 -11.93 8.28
C ALA A 55 14.92 -13.39 8.42
N GLU A 56 15.53 -14.30 7.67
CA GLU A 56 15.19 -15.73 7.72
C GLU A 56 15.46 -16.32 9.10
N SER A 57 16.47 -15.78 9.81
CA SER A 57 16.81 -16.14 11.18
C SER A 57 15.84 -15.63 12.24
N HIS A 58 14.92 -14.71 11.85
CA HIS A 58 14.08 -14.02 12.79
C HIS A 58 12.87 -14.86 13.22
N VAL A 59 12.90 -15.37 14.45
CA VAL A 59 11.78 -16.10 15.06
C VAL A 59 10.96 -15.15 15.94
N THR A 60 9.76 -14.81 15.48
CA THR A 60 8.83 -13.97 16.23
C THR A 60 8.01 -14.79 17.22
N GLN A 61 8.15 -14.51 18.51
CA GLN A 61 7.31 -15.08 19.56
C GLN A 61 6.71 -13.96 20.42
N PHE A 62 5.38 -13.77 20.33
CA PHE A 62 4.68 -12.69 21.02
C PHE A 62 3.67 -13.16 22.04
N LYS A 63 3.58 -12.41 23.16
CA LYS A 63 2.36 -12.37 23.95
C LYS A 63 1.35 -11.46 23.26
N PHE A 64 0.08 -11.84 23.34
CA PHE A 64 -1.03 -11.00 22.89
C PHE A 64 -0.95 -9.56 23.40
N SER A 65 -0.64 -9.38 24.72
CA SER A 65 -0.53 -8.06 25.34
C SER A 65 0.58 -7.19 24.76
N ASP A 66 1.72 -7.78 24.37
CA ASP A 66 2.86 -7.04 23.82
C ASP A 66 2.61 -6.65 22.38
N ALA A 67 2.03 -7.57 21.62
CA ALA A 67 1.60 -7.33 20.26
C ALA A 67 0.48 -6.26 20.21
N PHE A 68 -0.48 -6.29 21.15
CA PHE A 68 -1.50 -5.25 21.26
C PHE A 68 -0.88 -3.88 21.55
N ARG A 69 0.07 -3.78 22.48
CA ARG A 69 0.79 -2.53 22.76
C ARG A 69 1.58 -2.02 21.56
N ALA A 70 2.15 -2.93 20.79
CA ALA A 70 2.88 -2.58 19.58
C ALA A 70 1.95 -2.02 18.50
N VAL A 71 0.80 -2.67 18.24
CA VAL A 71 -0.23 -2.15 17.31
C VAL A 71 -0.81 -0.82 17.82
N ALA A 72 -1.02 -0.69 19.14
CA ALA A 72 -1.54 0.55 19.75
C ALA A 72 -0.62 1.77 19.53
N LYS A 73 0.68 1.56 19.30
CA LYS A 73 1.62 2.63 18.95
C LYS A 73 1.58 3.02 17.47
N ASN A 74 0.92 2.25 16.62
CA ASN A 74 0.84 2.51 15.19
C ASN A 74 -0.23 3.56 14.89
N LYS A 75 0.20 4.79 14.60
CA LYS A 75 -0.72 5.89 14.30
C LYS A 75 -1.62 5.63 13.08
N TYR A 76 -1.12 4.91 12.07
CA TYR A 76 -1.90 4.63 10.86
C TYR A 76 -2.99 3.61 11.10
N PHE A 77 -2.76 2.67 12.02
CA PHE A 77 -3.80 1.76 12.49
C PHE A 77 -4.97 2.55 13.10
N TRP A 78 -4.69 3.50 13.98
CA TRP A 78 -5.75 4.31 14.60
C TRP A 78 -6.46 5.21 13.60
N ILE A 79 -5.75 5.81 12.66
CA ILE A 79 -6.35 6.65 11.61
C ILE A 79 -7.34 5.85 10.79
N THR A 80 -6.96 4.65 10.32
CA THR A 80 -7.84 3.80 9.50
C THR A 80 -8.99 3.21 10.31
N SER A 81 -8.75 2.80 11.56
CA SER A 81 -9.79 2.26 12.43
C SER A 81 -10.81 3.33 12.83
N LEU A 82 -10.36 4.51 13.24
CA LEU A 82 -11.23 5.62 13.59
C LEU A 82 -12.08 6.06 12.40
N ALA A 83 -11.51 6.14 11.20
CA ALA A 83 -12.26 6.45 10.00
C ALA A 83 -13.42 5.46 9.80
N GLY A 84 -13.14 4.15 9.86
CA GLY A 84 -14.17 3.12 9.72
C GLY A 84 -15.23 3.17 10.83
N TRP A 85 -14.82 3.43 12.08
CA TRP A 85 -15.75 3.50 13.20
C TRP A 85 -16.64 4.74 13.17
N LEU A 86 -16.10 5.89 12.80
CA LEU A 86 -16.85 7.15 12.73
C LEU A 86 -17.74 7.23 11.50
N GLY A 87 -17.44 6.45 10.46
CA GLY A 87 -18.20 6.42 9.21
C GLY A 87 -19.46 5.53 9.21
N PHE A 88 -19.87 4.98 10.35
CA PHE A 88 -20.95 3.99 10.42
C PHE A 88 -22.30 4.49 9.87
N LEU A 89 -22.57 5.79 9.91
CA LEU A 89 -23.80 6.38 9.35
C LEU A 89 -23.76 6.52 7.82
N GLU A 90 -22.60 6.38 7.18
CA GLU A 90 -22.47 6.51 5.72
C GLU A 90 -23.39 5.54 4.96
N GLY A 91 -23.61 4.36 5.53
CA GLY A 91 -24.48 3.34 4.96
C GLY A 91 -25.98 3.68 4.96
N ALA A 92 -26.41 4.75 5.65
CA ALA A 92 -27.83 5.12 5.79
C ALA A 92 -28.52 5.36 4.44
N VAL A 93 -27.81 5.84 3.44
CA VAL A 93 -28.35 6.04 2.08
C VAL A 93 -28.60 4.72 1.34
N GLY A 94 -28.05 3.60 1.79
CA GLY A 94 -28.12 2.33 1.06
C GLY A 94 -29.53 1.82 0.77
N VAL A 95 -30.50 2.19 1.60
CA VAL A 95 -31.91 1.77 1.45
C VAL A 95 -32.73 2.67 0.53
N ILE A 96 -32.33 3.93 0.32
CA ILE A 96 -33.13 4.95 -0.36
C ILE A 96 -33.52 4.52 -1.79
N ILE A 97 -32.57 4.02 -2.56
CA ILE A 97 -32.86 3.60 -3.94
C ILE A 97 -33.85 2.43 -3.96
N GLY A 98 -33.72 1.47 -3.04
CA GLY A 98 -34.69 0.35 -2.91
C GLY A 98 -36.06 0.85 -2.55
N TRP A 99 -36.20 1.65 -1.50
CA TRP A 99 -37.45 2.18 -1.02
C TRP A 99 -38.12 3.11 -2.04
N THR A 100 -37.33 3.90 -2.81
CA THR A 100 -37.85 4.70 -3.91
C THR A 100 -38.61 3.83 -4.93
N PHE A 101 -38.04 2.72 -5.36
CA PHE A 101 -38.67 1.86 -6.37
C PHE A 101 -39.77 0.98 -5.78
N ILE A 102 -39.66 0.51 -4.54
CA ILE A 102 -40.65 -0.36 -3.91
C ILE A 102 -41.91 0.43 -3.57
N TYR A 103 -41.78 1.61 -2.96
CA TYR A 103 -42.93 2.36 -2.40
C TYR A 103 -43.35 3.56 -3.23
N ALA A 104 -42.43 4.26 -3.95
CA ALA A 104 -42.81 5.39 -4.77
C ALA A 104 -43.13 5.02 -6.22
N TYR A 105 -42.40 4.04 -6.78
CA TYR A 105 -42.54 3.68 -8.20
C TYR A 105 -42.66 2.15 -8.43
N PRO A 106 -43.61 1.45 -7.79
CA PRO A 106 -43.74 -0.02 -7.90
C PRO A 106 -43.90 -0.51 -9.32
N ASN A 107 -44.52 0.30 -10.19
CA ASN A 107 -44.72 -0.02 -11.62
C ASN A 107 -43.39 0.07 -12.46
N ARG A 108 -42.28 0.49 -11.87
CA ARG A 108 -40.99 0.64 -12.55
C ARG A 108 -39.91 -0.31 -12.03
N MET A 109 -40.29 -1.46 -11.47
CA MET A 109 -39.35 -2.46 -10.94
C MET A 109 -38.33 -2.97 -11.99
N GLY A 110 -38.73 -3.03 -13.28
CA GLY A 110 -37.78 -3.33 -14.36
C GLY A 110 -36.63 -2.33 -14.46
N LEU A 111 -36.91 -1.04 -14.27
CA LEU A 111 -35.88 0.00 -14.23
C LEU A 111 -34.98 -0.14 -13.00
N TYR A 112 -35.53 -0.54 -11.86
CA TYR A 112 -34.78 -0.87 -10.65
C TYR A 112 -33.74 -1.99 -10.90
N GLY A 113 -34.17 -3.07 -11.55
CA GLY A 113 -33.28 -4.17 -11.95
C GLY A 113 -32.14 -3.71 -12.85
N VAL A 114 -32.41 -2.83 -13.83
CA VAL A 114 -31.38 -2.22 -14.68
C VAL A 114 -30.46 -1.33 -13.84
N ALA A 115 -31.01 -0.48 -12.98
CA ALA A 115 -30.24 0.43 -12.13
C ALA A 115 -29.27 -0.33 -11.20
N THR A 116 -29.75 -1.35 -10.49
CA THR A 116 -28.92 -2.17 -9.59
C THR A 116 -27.84 -2.92 -10.35
N THR A 117 -28.13 -3.41 -11.57
CA THR A 117 -27.12 -4.03 -12.44
C THR A 117 -26.05 -3.04 -12.86
N LEU A 118 -26.42 -1.83 -13.26
CA LEU A 118 -25.47 -0.77 -13.61
C LEU A 118 -24.60 -0.39 -12.42
N ILE A 119 -25.20 -0.18 -11.25
CA ILE A 119 -24.49 0.16 -10.01
C ILE A 119 -23.51 -0.96 -9.61
N GLY A 120 -23.94 -2.22 -9.70
CA GLY A 120 -23.09 -3.38 -9.44
C GLY A 120 -21.88 -3.48 -10.40
N ASN A 121 -22.06 -3.09 -11.66
CA ASN A 121 -20.97 -3.05 -12.65
C ASN A 121 -19.97 -1.91 -12.43
N ALA A 122 -20.30 -0.89 -11.64
CA ALA A 122 -19.38 0.21 -11.31
C ALA A 122 -18.07 -0.31 -10.71
N ALA A 123 -18.13 -1.34 -9.87
CA ALA A 123 -16.96 -1.96 -9.25
C ALA A 123 -15.96 -2.53 -10.29
N LEU A 124 -16.44 -3.12 -11.38
CA LEU A 124 -15.61 -3.68 -12.44
C LEU A 124 -14.77 -2.58 -13.11
N TRP A 125 -15.38 -1.47 -13.46
CA TRP A 125 -14.68 -0.32 -14.05
C TRP A 125 -13.73 0.34 -13.06
N ALA A 126 -14.12 0.45 -11.80
CA ALA A 126 -13.28 0.95 -10.73
C ALA A 126 -12.00 0.12 -10.57
N MET A 127 -12.11 -1.21 -10.59
CA MET A 127 -10.95 -2.12 -10.48
C MET A 127 -9.97 -1.95 -11.65
N LEU A 128 -10.46 -1.73 -12.87
CA LEU A 128 -9.61 -1.51 -14.05
C LEU A 128 -8.89 -0.15 -14.02
N ILE A 129 -9.56 0.88 -13.53
CA ILE A 129 -9.06 2.26 -13.53
C ILE A 129 -8.18 2.55 -12.30
N CYS A 130 -8.47 1.93 -11.16
CA CYS A 130 -7.78 2.19 -9.89
C CYS A 130 -6.25 2.03 -9.96
N PRO A 131 -5.65 0.99 -10.57
CA PRO A 131 -4.20 0.88 -10.70
C PRO A 131 -3.58 2.05 -11.47
N ILE A 132 -4.30 2.60 -12.45
CA ILE A 132 -3.86 3.78 -13.21
C ILE A 132 -3.94 5.02 -12.33
N ALA A 133 -5.03 5.18 -11.58
CA ALA A 133 -5.23 6.27 -10.63
C ALA A 133 -4.16 6.25 -9.52
N ILE A 134 -3.83 5.09 -8.97
CA ILE A 134 -2.75 4.92 -7.98
C ILE A 134 -1.40 5.36 -8.56
N ARG A 135 -1.08 4.99 -9.81
CA ARG A 135 0.18 5.41 -10.45
C ARG A 135 0.29 6.92 -10.66
N VAL A 136 -0.83 7.61 -10.85
CA VAL A 136 -0.86 9.05 -11.14
C VAL A 136 -0.95 9.88 -9.87
N LEU A 137 -1.83 9.51 -8.95
CA LEU A 137 -2.15 10.27 -7.74
C LEU A 137 -1.40 9.78 -6.50
N GLY A 138 -1.04 8.49 -6.47
CA GLY A 138 -0.58 7.79 -5.28
C GLY A 138 -1.74 7.31 -4.40
N LYS A 139 -1.50 6.25 -3.60
CA LYS A 139 -2.52 5.62 -2.73
C LYS A 139 -3.14 6.63 -1.75
N ARG A 140 -2.29 7.43 -1.08
CA ARG A 140 -2.73 8.42 -0.11
C ARG A 140 -3.67 9.47 -0.71
N ASN A 141 -3.27 10.08 -1.83
CA ASN A 141 -4.08 11.14 -2.44
C ASN A 141 -5.37 10.56 -3.02
N LEU A 142 -5.30 9.36 -3.60
CA LEU A 142 -6.49 8.68 -4.11
C LEU A 142 -7.48 8.39 -2.97
N LEU A 143 -7.02 7.90 -1.81
CA LEU A 143 -7.84 7.71 -0.63
C LEU A 143 -8.56 9.00 -0.22
N ILE A 144 -7.84 10.11 -0.15
CA ILE A 144 -8.41 11.42 0.22
C ILE A 144 -9.44 11.87 -0.83
N TRP A 145 -9.10 11.79 -2.12
CA TRP A 145 -10.00 12.19 -3.20
C TRP A 145 -11.28 11.35 -3.26
N CYS A 146 -11.17 10.03 -3.07
CA CYS A 146 -12.35 9.15 -3.03
C CYS A 146 -13.29 9.55 -1.89
N ASN A 147 -12.76 9.78 -0.68
CA ASN A 147 -13.59 10.16 0.46
C ASN A 147 -14.23 11.54 0.29
N VAL A 148 -13.49 12.55 -0.21
CA VAL A 148 -14.06 13.87 -0.52
C VAL A 148 -15.18 13.75 -1.56
N THR A 149 -14.92 13.00 -2.63
CA THR A 149 -15.92 12.79 -3.69
C THR A 149 -17.16 12.07 -3.15
N ASN A 150 -16.97 11.11 -2.27
CA ASN A 150 -18.06 10.38 -1.62
C ASN A 150 -18.97 11.32 -0.81
N VAL A 151 -18.38 12.18 0.04
CA VAL A 151 -19.15 13.20 0.80
C VAL A 151 -19.97 14.08 -0.14
N VAL A 152 -19.37 14.54 -1.25
CA VAL A 152 -20.06 15.40 -2.23
C VAL A 152 -21.17 14.63 -2.93
N LEU A 153 -20.96 13.39 -3.35
CA LEU A 153 -21.97 12.59 -4.05
C LEU A 153 -23.16 12.26 -3.14
N ILE A 154 -22.92 11.93 -1.88
CA ILE A 154 -24.00 11.70 -0.89
C ILE A 154 -24.75 13.01 -0.63
N GLY A 155 -24.03 14.14 -0.48
CA GLY A 155 -24.68 15.45 -0.30
C GLY A 155 -25.55 15.88 -1.48
N LEU A 156 -25.15 15.51 -2.71
CA LEU A 156 -25.94 15.80 -3.91
C LEU A 156 -27.22 14.96 -4.01
N LEU A 157 -27.34 13.86 -3.24
CA LEU A 157 -28.60 13.12 -3.16
C LEU A 157 -29.71 13.98 -2.57
N TYR A 158 -29.42 14.85 -1.59
CA TYR A 158 -30.42 15.68 -0.90
C TYR A 158 -31.32 16.48 -1.85
N PRO A 159 -30.80 17.28 -2.78
CA PRO A 159 -31.65 18.02 -3.74
C PRO A 159 -32.13 17.16 -4.93
N LEU A 160 -31.60 15.96 -5.15
CA LEU A 160 -31.77 15.23 -6.41
C LEU A 160 -32.41 13.85 -6.26
N TYR A 161 -32.71 13.34 -5.06
CA TYR A 161 -33.23 11.98 -4.87
C TYR A 161 -34.61 11.77 -5.51
N ASN A 162 -35.42 12.82 -5.66
CA ASN A 162 -36.73 12.75 -6.34
C ASN A 162 -36.61 12.61 -7.87
N ASN A 163 -35.41 12.88 -8.44
CA ASN A 163 -35.14 12.71 -9.86
C ASN A 163 -34.53 11.33 -10.12
N ILE A 164 -35.31 10.37 -10.61
CA ILE A 164 -34.87 8.99 -10.82
C ILE A 164 -33.58 8.86 -11.66
N PRO A 165 -33.43 9.51 -12.83
CA PRO A 165 -32.17 9.50 -13.57
C PRO A 165 -30.98 10.02 -12.75
N ALA A 166 -31.14 11.11 -12.03
CA ALA A 166 -30.10 11.68 -11.19
C ALA A 166 -29.75 10.73 -10.02
N LEU A 167 -30.74 10.14 -9.38
CA LEU A 167 -30.59 9.15 -8.32
C LEU A 167 -29.72 7.96 -8.80
N ILE A 168 -30.05 7.37 -9.94
CA ILE A 168 -29.31 6.23 -10.52
C ILE A 168 -27.85 6.62 -10.82
N ILE A 169 -27.65 7.80 -11.43
CA ILE A 169 -26.31 8.31 -11.77
C ILE A 169 -25.49 8.54 -10.49
N LEU A 170 -26.07 9.16 -9.46
CA LEU A 170 -25.37 9.42 -8.20
C LEU A 170 -24.97 8.12 -7.49
N TYR A 171 -25.86 7.14 -7.44
CA TYR A 171 -25.54 5.82 -6.89
C TYR A 171 -24.49 5.09 -7.70
N TYR A 172 -24.53 5.18 -9.02
CA TYR A 172 -23.49 4.61 -9.88
C TYR A 172 -22.13 5.25 -9.60
N LEU A 173 -22.06 6.58 -9.56
CA LEU A 173 -20.81 7.31 -9.28
C LEU A 173 -20.31 7.05 -7.85
N ASN A 174 -21.21 7.00 -6.88
CA ASN A 174 -20.87 6.66 -5.50
C ASN A 174 -20.31 5.23 -5.40
N GLY A 175 -20.99 4.25 -5.99
CA GLY A 175 -20.52 2.87 -6.07
C GLY A 175 -19.19 2.74 -6.81
N PHE A 176 -18.98 3.51 -7.88
CA PHE A 176 -17.71 3.56 -8.63
C PHE A 176 -16.57 4.07 -7.75
N VAL A 177 -16.76 5.20 -7.06
CA VAL A 177 -15.74 5.80 -6.20
C VAL A 177 -15.43 4.92 -4.99
N ASN A 178 -16.44 4.38 -4.34
CA ASN A 178 -16.26 3.50 -3.17
C ASN A 178 -15.56 2.18 -3.54
N SER A 179 -15.79 1.68 -4.75
CA SER A 179 -15.15 0.44 -5.22
C SER A 179 -13.63 0.57 -5.44
N PHE A 180 -13.08 1.78 -5.52
CA PHE A 180 -11.62 1.96 -5.52
C PHE A 180 -10.97 1.43 -4.23
N SER A 181 -11.70 1.44 -3.12
CA SER A 181 -11.25 0.92 -1.82
C SER A 181 -10.87 -0.56 -1.89
N ILE A 182 -11.55 -1.36 -2.71
CA ILE A 182 -11.27 -2.78 -2.91
C ILE A 182 -9.81 -3.00 -3.38
N VAL A 183 -9.28 -2.07 -4.16
CA VAL A 183 -7.92 -2.16 -4.75
C VAL A 183 -6.88 -1.49 -3.87
N TYR A 184 -7.13 -0.29 -3.33
CA TYR A 184 -6.11 0.44 -2.57
C TYR A 184 -6.01 0.01 -1.10
N THR A 185 -7.09 -0.46 -0.48
CA THR A 185 -7.09 -0.82 0.96
C THR A 185 -6.12 -1.96 1.30
N PRO A 186 -6.03 -3.07 0.54
CA PRO A 186 -5.00 -4.08 0.79
C PRO A 186 -3.58 -3.51 0.73
N GLY A 187 -3.33 -2.59 -0.22
CA GLY A 187 -2.04 -1.90 -0.33
C GLY A 187 -1.75 -0.98 0.85
N ILE A 188 -2.75 -0.25 1.36
CA ILE A 188 -2.61 0.59 2.57
C ILE A 188 -2.36 -0.27 3.81
N ASN A 189 -3.06 -1.41 3.93
CA ASN A 189 -2.87 -2.34 5.03
C ASN A 189 -1.46 -2.95 5.02
N ALA A 190 -0.92 -3.30 3.84
CA ALA A 190 0.46 -3.77 3.71
C ALA A 190 1.45 -2.68 4.14
N ASP A 191 1.29 -1.45 3.66
CA ASP A 191 2.14 -0.31 4.03
C ASP A 191 2.11 -0.03 5.55
N MET A 192 0.94 -0.18 6.16
CA MET A 192 0.76 -0.01 7.61
C MET A 192 1.50 -1.10 8.42
N ARG A 193 1.52 -2.34 7.92
CA ARG A 193 2.27 -3.44 8.53
C ARG A 193 3.78 -3.26 8.40
N ASP A 194 4.25 -2.82 7.24
CA ASP A 194 5.66 -2.48 7.03
C ASP A 194 6.09 -1.31 7.94
N TYR A 195 5.24 -0.28 8.09
CA TYR A 195 5.49 0.79 9.06
C TYR A 195 5.55 0.27 10.50
N GLN A 196 4.69 -0.68 10.86
CA GLN A 196 4.71 -1.34 12.15
C GLN A 196 6.06 -2.00 12.41
N GLN A 197 6.53 -2.82 11.46
CA GLN A 197 7.84 -3.47 11.52
C GLN A 197 8.99 -2.45 11.59
N TYR A 198 8.94 -1.39 10.77
CA TYR A 198 9.93 -0.31 10.80
C TYR A 198 10.04 0.36 12.17
N PHE A 199 8.89 0.63 12.80
CA PHE A 199 8.82 1.36 14.05
C PHE A 199 9.11 0.50 15.28
N THR A 200 8.64 -0.74 15.31
CA THR A 200 8.78 -1.66 16.47
C THR A 200 9.89 -2.67 16.32
N GLY A 201 10.43 -2.86 15.12
CA GLY A 201 11.37 -3.94 14.79
C GLY A 201 10.69 -5.29 14.53
N GLU A 202 9.39 -5.42 14.76
CA GLU A 202 8.68 -6.69 14.77
C GLU A 202 7.48 -6.67 13.83
N ARG A 203 7.31 -7.74 13.06
CA ARG A 203 6.15 -7.96 12.19
C ARG A 203 5.12 -8.83 12.89
N ILE A 204 3.93 -8.28 13.12
CA ILE A 204 2.86 -8.91 13.90
C ILE A 204 1.53 -8.91 13.15
N ASP A 205 1.57 -9.41 11.91
CA ASP A 205 0.44 -9.34 10.96
C ASP A 205 -0.86 -9.93 11.53
N GLY A 206 -0.78 -11.07 12.22
CA GLY A 206 -1.95 -11.71 12.83
C GLY A 206 -2.66 -10.88 13.90
N MET A 207 -1.95 -9.95 14.54
CA MET A 207 -2.52 -9.13 15.61
C MET A 207 -3.40 -7.99 15.12
N PHE A 208 -3.20 -7.53 13.88
CA PHE A 208 -4.10 -6.54 13.28
C PHE A 208 -5.53 -7.08 13.17
N GLY A 209 -5.69 -8.37 12.86
CA GLY A 209 -6.99 -9.05 12.89
C GLY A 209 -7.57 -9.15 14.30
N ALA A 210 -6.74 -9.50 15.29
CA ALA A 210 -7.19 -9.65 16.69
C ALA A 210 -7.64 -8.31 17.30
N VAL A 211 -6.94 -7.21 16.97
CA VAL A 211 -7.37 -5.86 17.41
C VAL A 211 -8.64 -5.42 16.67
N GLY A 212 -8.92 -5.96 15.49
CA GLY A 212 -10.19 -5.78 14.76
C GLY A 212 -11.42 -6.23 15.56
N ILE A 213 -11.26 -7.11 16.56
CA ILE A 213 -12.35 -7.50 17.47
C ILE A 213 -12.94 -6.27 18.18
N ILE A 214 -12.13 -5.28 18.53
CA ILE A 214 -12.60 -4.00 19.12
C ILE A 214 -13.57 -3.32 18.15
N GLY A 215 -13.23 -3.30 16.85
CA GLY A 215 -14.10 -2.76 15.81
C GLY A 215 -15.44 -3.50 15.72
N SER A 216 -15.45 -4.81 15.94
CA SER A 216 -16.69 -5.60 15.96
C SER A 216 -17.60 -5.22 17.13
N PHE A 217 -17.03 -4.97 18.32
CA PHE A 217 -17.79 -4.45 19.45
C PHE A 217 -18.37 -3.06 19.16
N ILE A 218 -17.57 -2.15 18.60
CA ILE A 218 -18.04 -0.82 18.22
C ILE A 218 -19.15 -0.97 17.15
N GLY A 219 -18.97 -1.84 16.16
CA GLY A 219 -19.95 -2.15 15.13
C GLY A 219 -21.28 -2.65 15.67
N MET A 220 -21.25 -3.42 16.76
CA MET A 220 -22.48 -3.89 17.42
C MET A 220 -23.31 -2.73 17.99
N PHE A 221 -22.66 -1.76 18.65
CA PHE A 221 -23.35 -0.58 19.16
C PHE A 221 -23.77 0.39 18.06
N THR A 222 -22.90 0.67 17.11
CA THR A 222 -23.20 1.58 15.99
C THR A 222 -24.25 1.00 15.04
N GLY A 223 -24.32 -0.33 14.91
CA GLY A 223 -25.36 -1.02 14.13
C GLY A 223 -26.79 -0.84 14.67
N MET A 224 -26.94 -0.47 15.94
CA MET A 224 -28.26 -0.16 16.53
C MET A 224 -28.73 1.25 16.22
N VAL A 225 -27.84 2.16 15.82
CA VAL A 225 -28.16 3.59 15.66
C VAL A 225 -29.15 3.83 14.51
N LEU A 226 -28.95 3.20 13.35
CA LEU A 226 -29.88 3.37 12.21
C LEU A 226 -31.28 2.81 12.49
N PRO A 227 -31.47 1.58 13.02
CA PRO A 227 -32.79 1.12 13.45
C PRO A 227 -33.46 2.04 14.48
N THR A 228 -32.66 2.58 15.44
CA THR A 228 -33.20 3.55 16.39
C THR A 228 -33.67 4.83 15.72
N ILE A 229 -32.91 5.35 14.74
CA ILE A 229 -33.34 6.51 13.93
C ILE A 229 -34.63 6.21 13.19
N TYR A 230 -34.79 5.01 12.61
CA TYR A 230 -36.00 4.59 11.94
C TYR A 230 -37.23 4.61 12.89
N GLN A 231 -37.05 4.03 14.08
CA GLN A 231 -38.10 4.02 15.11
C GLN A 231 -38.45 5.43 15.61
N MET A 232 -37.47 6.27 15.83
CA MET A 232 -37.66 7.67 16.26
C MET A 232 -38.44 8.48 15.22
N LEU A 233 -38.32 8.15 13.95
CA LEU A 233 -39.08 8.77 12.86
C LEU A 233 -40.45 8.15 12.63
N GLY A 234 -40.81 7.10 13.38
CA GLY A 234 -42.10 6.45 13.30
C GLY A 234 -42.15 5.25 12.32
N LEU A 235 -41.00 4.75 11.85
CA LEU A 235 -40.93 3.50 11.11
C LEU A 235 -40.81 2.35 12.11
N GLU A 236 -41.92 1.72 12.39
CA GLU A 236 -42.02 0.51 13.23
C GLU A 236 -41.95 -0.77 12.37
N ASP A 237 -42.61 -1.83 12.79
CA ASP A 237 -42.63 -3.11 12.07
C ASP A 237 -43.35 -3.05 10.72
N ASN A 238 -44.21 -2.05 10.52
CA ASN A 238 -44.97 -1.87 9.27
C ASN A 238 -44.27 -0.85 8.34
N TYR A 239 -43.67 -1.35 7.28
CA TYR A 239 -42.99 -0.54 6.24
C TYR A 239 -43.95 0.10 5.23
N ASP A 240 -45.26 -0.22 5.26
CA ASP A 240 -46.26 0.34 4.35
C ASP A 240 -46.43 1.87 4.56
N VAL A 241 -46.02 2.37 5.71
CA VAL A 241 -45.97 3.83 6.00
C VAL A 241 -45.09 4.57 4.99
N LEU A 242 -44.10 3.90 4.37
CA LEU A 242 -43.26 4.47 3.32
C LEU A 242 -44.03 4.71 1.99
N GLU A 243 -45.23 4.22 1.82
CA GLU A 243 -46.13 4.59 0.70
C GLU A 243 -46.58 6.04 0.78
N VAL A 244 -46.67 6.58 2.01
CA VAL A 244 -46.96 8.01 2.23
C VAL A 244 -45.79 8.87 1.83
N ALA A 245 -46.00 9.72 0.81
CA ALA A 245 -44.93 10.50 0.21
C ALA A 245 -44.23 11.43 1.20
N SER A 246 -44.97 12.17 2.02
CA SER A 246 -44.39 13.09 3.01
C SER A 246 -43.54 12.37 4.05
N PHE A 247 -44.03 11.25 4.58
CA PHE A 247 -43.25 10.44 5.53
C PHE A 247 -41.94 9.90 4.91
N ARG A 248 -42.03 9.43 3.67
CA ARG A 248 -40.89 8.91 2.94
C ARG A 248 -39.87 10.00 2.65
N GLU A 249 -40.27 11.21 2.28
CA GLU A 249 -39.43 12.36 2.03
C GLU A 249 -38.70 12.78 3.31
N ASP A 250 -39.44 12.95 4.42
CA ASP A 250 -38.82 13.29 5.72
C ASP A 250 -37.78 12.23 6.16
N MET A 251 -38.12 10.93 5.95
CA MET A 251 -37.20 9.83 6.23
C MET A 251 -35.94 9.92 5.37
N PHE A 252 -36.05 10.15 4.07
CA PHE A 252 -34.93 10.23 3.16
C PHE A 252 -34.03 11.43 3.48
N ASP A 253 -34.63 12.57 3.80
CA ASP A 253 -33.89 13.76 4.20
C ASP A 253 -33.02 13.51 5.44
N VAL A 254 -33.56 12.88 6.48
CA VAL A 254 -32.81 12.53 7.69
C VAL A 254 -31.71 11.53 7.38
N LEU A 255 -31.99 10.49 6.57
CA LEU A 255 -31.00 9.47 6.21
C LEU A 255 -29.86 10.04 5.37
N ILE A 256 -30.15 10.95 4.44
CA ILE A 256 -29.12 11.59 3.64
C ILE A 256 -28.23 12.49 4.51
N VAL A 257 -28.83 13.28 5.41
CA VAL A 257 -28.08 14.13 6.35
C VAL A 257 -27.22 13.27 7.26
N ALA A 258 -27.76 12.19 7.83
CA ALA A 258 -26.99 11.25 8.66
C ALA A 258 -25.82 10.64 7.88
N ALA A 259 -26.03 10.25 6.62
CA ALA A 259 -24.99 9.71 5.77
C ALA A 259 -23.90 10.73 5.39
N VAL A 260 -24.28 11.98 5.14
CA VAL A 260 -23.32 13.07 4.92
C VAL A 260 -22.44 13.27 6.15
N ILE A 261 -23.05 13.29 7.34
CA ILE A 261 -22.32 13.39 8.61
C ILE A 261 -21.36 12.18 8.76
N GLY A 262 -21.86 10.96 8.52
CA GLY A 262 -21.05 9.75 8.57
C GLY A 262 -19.88 9.78 7.61
N ALA A 263 -20.11 10.14 6.35
CA ALA A 263 -19.05 10.25 5.34
C ALA A 263 -18.03 11.36 5.67
N ALA A 264 -18.49 12.49 6.21
CA ALA A 264 -17.60 13.55 6.68
C ALA A 264 -16.73 13.10 7.87
N LEU A 265 -17.32 12.43 8.84
CA LEU A 265 -16.62 11.87 10.00
C LEU A 265 -15.63 10.76 9.60
N ASN A 266 -15.97 9.93 8.61
CA ASN A 266 -15.05 8.95 8.00
C ASN A 266 -13.83 9.65 7.38
N PHE A 267 -14.05 10.76 6.69
CA PHE A 267 -13.01 11.49 5.98
C PHE A 267 -11.99 12.17 6.91
N VAL A 268 -12.44 12.73 8.04
CA VAL A 268 -11.59 13.57 8.93
C VAL A 268 -10.29 12.87 9.38
N PRO A 269 -10.28 11.60 9.86
CA PRO A 269 -9.04 10.92 10.23
C PRO A 269 -8.06 10.79 9.07
N TYR A 270 -8.52 10.61 7.83
CA TYR A 270 -7.64 10.45 6.68
C TYR A 270 -6.85 11.72 6.31
N LEU A 271 -7.25 12.89 6.78
CA LEU A 271 -6.45 14.11 6.66
C LEU A 271 -5.08 13.98 7.35
N PHE A 272 -5.03 13.20 8.43
CA PHE A 272 -3.80 12.92 9.19
C PHE A 272 -2.99 11.74 8.64
N TYR A 273 -3.50 11.04 7.62
CA TYR A 273 -2.77 9.95 6.96
C TYR A 273 -1.67 10.51 6.08
N ASP A 274 -0.42 10.39 6.51
CA ASP A 274 0.75 10.99 5.84
C ASP A 274 1.74 9.96 5.27
N LEU A 275 1.37 8.68 5.21
CA LEU A 275 2.18 7.62 4.60
C LEU A 275 2.06 7.70 3.07
N THR A 276 3.05 8.33 2.45
CA THR A 276 3.15 8.45 1.00
C THR A 276 3.97 7.29 0.42
N GLU A 277 3.87 7.06 -0.90
CA GLU A 277 4.66 6.05 -1.59
C GLU A 277 6.17 6.28 -1.44
N THR A 278 6.61 7.54 -1.36
CA THR A 278 8.02 7.89 -1.12
C THR A 278 8.47 7.44 0.25
N LYS A 279 7.67 7.71 1.29
CA LYS A 279 7.95 7.23 2.65
C LYS A 279 7.97 5.71 2.72
N GLN A 280 6.99 5.07 2.09
CA GLN A 280 6.91 3.61 2.06
C GLN A 280 8.13 2.99 1.41
N ARG A 281 8.62 3.54 0.28
CA ARG A 281 9.86 3.06 -0.35
C ARG A 281 11.07 3.21 0.58
N GLY A 282 11.16 4.31 1.31
CA GLY A 282 12.22 4.52 2.31
C GLY A 282 12.15 3.46 3.42
N ILE A 283 10.97 3.23 3.98
CA ILE A 283 10.74 2.20 5.00
C ILE A 283 11.15 0.82 4.50
N VAL A 284 10.72 0.44 3.30
CA VAL A 284 11.05 -0.87 2.70
C VAL A 284 12.56 -1.03 2.50
N LYS A 285 13.28 0.01 2.03
CA LYS A 285 14.74 -0.03 1.90
C LYS A 285 15.43 -0.27 3.25
N VAL A 286 14.98 0.44 4.30
CA VAL A 286 15.51 0.25 5.67
C VAL A 286 15.22 -1.16 6.20
N LEU A 287 14.00 -1.66 6.01
CA LEU A 287 13.67 -3.03 6.42
C LEU A 287 14.52 -4.09 5.73
N LYS A 288 14.82 -3.90 4.44
CA LYS A 288 15.74 -4.78 3.70
C LYS A 288 17.14 -4.77 4.29
N ILE A 289 17.69 -3.57 4.54
CA ILE A 289 19.01 -3.42 5.14
C ILE A 289 19.05 -4.14 6.49
N ARG A 290 18.07 -3.90 7.36
CA ARG A 290 17.99 -4.57 8.68
C ARG A 290 17.94 -6.08 8.55
N ALA A 291 17.08 -6.63 7.67
CA ALA A 291 16.98 -8.06 7.47
C ALA A 291 18.31 -8.66 6.99
N MET A 292 18.98 -8.03 6.02
CA MET A 292 20.26 -8.50 5.51
C MET A 292 21.35 -8.46 6.57
N PHE A 293 21.42 -7.42 7.40
CA PHE A 293 22.41 -7.34 8.48
C PHE A 293 22.11 -8.32 9.62
N GLU A 294 20.83 -8.60 9.92
CA GLU A 294 20.44 -9.61 10.90
C GLU A 294 20.83 -11.01 10.43
N ASP A 295 20.53 -11.38 9.19
CA ASP A 295 20.88 -12.68 8.61
C ASP A 295 22.39 -12.84 8.47
N TYR A 296 23.13 -11.78 8.11
CA TYR A 296 24.58 -11.80 8.07
C TYR A 296 25.18 -11.99 9.46
N GLY A 297 24.69 -11.28 10.47
CA GLY A 297 25.15 -11.43 11.86
C GLY A 297 24.89 -12.81 12.44
N ASN A 298 23.86 -13.50 11.97
CA ASN A 298 23.51 -14.86 12.36
C ASN A 298 24.17 -15.95 11.48
N GLY A 299 25.03 -15.55 10.52
CA GLY A 299 25.77 -16.48 9.66
C GLY A 299 24.94 -17.20 8.58
N ILE A 300 23.70 -16.77 8.36
CA ILE A 300 22.79 -17.32 7.33
C ILE A 300 23.11 -16.70 5.97
N LEU A 301 23.37 -15.40 5.94
CA LEU A 301 23.67 -14.68 4.72
C LEU A 301 25.17 -14.76 4.41
N ARG A 302 25.51 -15.08 3.16
CA ARG A 302 26.90 -15.08 2.68
C ARG A 302 27.40 -13.65 2.47
N ASP A 303 28.69 -13.49 2.52
CA ASP A 303 29.40 -12.21 2.31
C ASP A 303 28.99 -11.49 1.03
N GLU A 304 28.87 -12.22 -0.07
CA GLU A 304 28.49 -11.68 -1.38
C GLU A 304 27.07 -11.11 -1.39
N SER A 305 26.19 -11.68 -0.57
CA SER A 305 24.76 -11.26 -0.54
C SER A 305 24.53 -9.95 0.23
N ILE A 306 25.47 -9.53 1.07
CA ILE A 306 25.39 -8.25 1.79
C ILE A 306 25.66 -7.04 0.89
N VAL A 307 26.23 -7.29 -0.30
CA VAL A 307 26.53 -6.23 -1.29
C VAL A 307 25.29 -5.42 -1.64
N GLU A 308 24.10 -6.06 -1.72
CA GLU A 308 22.86 -5.33 -1.97
C GLU A 308 22.55 -4.29 -0.89
N ALA A 309 22.80 -4.59 0.38
CA ALA A 309 22.61 -3.65 1.47
C ALA A 309 23.61 -2.49 1.38
N ILE A 310 24.87 -2.80 1.05
CA ILE A 310 25.92 -1.81 0.85
C ILE A 310 25.55 -0.88 -0.31
N ASP A 311 25.09 -1.42 -1.44
CA ASP A 311 24.67 -0.63 -2.61
C ASP A 311 23.52 0.33 -2.28
N ILE A 312 22.53 -0.13 -1.51
CA ILE A 312 21.43 0.74 -1.07
C ILE A 312 21.95 1.91 -0.21
N ILE A 313 22.93 1.65 0.66
CA ILE A 313 23.53 2.66 1.53
C ILE A 313 24.41 3.62 0.73
N ASP A 314 25.20 3.11 -0.21
CA ASP A 314 26.09 3.93 -1.05
C ASP A 314 25.27 4.83 -2.00
N GLU A 315 24.17 4.30 -2.59
CA GLU A 315 23.23 5.11 -3.36
C GLU A 315 22.65 6.25 -2.50
N ALA A 316 22.27 5.96 -1.26
CA ALA A 316 21.74 6.97 -0.35
C ALA A 316 22.80 8.03 0.00
N ASN A 317 24.04 7.65 0.27
CA ASN A 317 25.14 8.57 0.53
C ASN A 317 25.45 9.45 -0.67
N LEU A 318 25.42 8.91 -1.89
CA LEU A 318 25.60 9.67 -3.11
C LEU A 318 24.50 10.73 -3.29
N LEU A 319 23.25 10.36 -3.10
CA LEU A 319 22.12 11.26 -3.23
C LEU A 319 22.00 12.26 -2.07
N TYR A 320 22.66 12.02 -0.95
CA TYR A 320 22.57 12.88 0.23
C TYR A 320 23.13 14.29 -0.02
N LYS A 321 24.11 14.45 -0.90
CA LYS A 321 24.61 15.77 -1.32
C LYS A 321 23.49 16.62 -1.93
N ASP A 322 22.69 16.02 -2.81
CA ASP A 322 21.55 16.71 -3.43
C ASP A 322 20.44 16.95 -2.41
N ARG A 323 20.30 16.03 -1.43
CA ARG A 323 19.32 16.15 -0.36
C ARG A 323 19.55 17.36 0.54
N THR A 324 20.80 17.72 0.82
CA THR A 324 21.10 18.89 1.64
C THR A 324 20.63 20.20 1.02
N LEU A 325 20.47 20.24 -0.31
CA LEU A 325 19.95 21.40 -1.05
C LEU A 325 18.42 21.42 -1.13
N MET A 326 17.75 20.35 -0.71
CA MET A 326 16.32 20.17 -0.81
C MET A 326 15.63 20.24 0.56
N THR A 327 14.65 21.11 0.70
CA THR A 327 13.82 21.18 1.92
C THR A 327 12.50 20.43 1.70
N THR A 328 12.17 19.52 2.60
CA THR A 328 10.95 18.70 2.56
C THR A 328 9.94 19.11 3.65
N LYS A 329 8.71 18.61 3.54
CA LYS A 329 7.73 18.75 4.63
C LYS A 329 8.14 18.01 5.90
N ASP A 330 8.95 16.96 5.78
CA ASP A 330 9.39 16.18 6.94
C ASP A 330 10.46 16.94 7.74
N ASP A 331 11.28 17.78 7.08
CA ASP A 331 12.19 18.69 7.79
C ASP A 331 11.43 19.69 8.67
N ILE A 332 10.33 20.22 8.14
CA ILE A 332 9.45 21.11 8.92
C ILE A 332 8.87 20.37 10.11
N LYS A 333 8.38 19.12 9.91
CA LYS A 333 7.86 18.30 11.01
C LYS A 333 8.92 17.91 12.03
N LYS A 334 10.17 17.65 11.60
CA LYS A 334 11.31 17.43 12.50
C LYS A 334 11.56 18.68 13.36
N ALA A 335 11.55 19.86 12.76
CA ALA A 335 11.68 21.13 13.48
C ALA A 335 10.50 21.39 14.46
N GLU A 336 9.29 21.02 14.09
CA GLU A 336 8.11 21.09 14.97
C GLU A 336 8.20 20.18 16.20
N ARG A 337 9.05 19.15 16.17
CA ARG A 337 9.30 18.23 17.29
C ARG A 337 10.49 18.65 18.16
N LEU A 338 11.24 19.68 17.79
CA LEU A 338 12.33 20.19 18.60
C LEU A 338 11.83 20.58 20.01
N PRO A 339 12.65 20.37 21.04
CA PRO A 339 12.29 20.76 22.40
C PRO A 339 12.05 22.27 22.47
N ALA A 340 11.14 22.68 23.35
CA ALA A 340 10.76 24.08 23.55
C ALA A 340 10.52 24.34 25.04
N ARG A 341 11.51 23.98 25.87
CA ARG A 341 11.41 24.07 27.35
C ARG A 341 11.87 25.43 27.85
N THR A 342 12.96 25.96 27.25
CA THR A 342 13.48 27.28 27.57
C THR A 342 12.96 28.35 26.61
N PRO A 343 12.96 29.63 26.98
CA PRO A 343 12.60 30.72 26.06
C PRO A 343 13.46 30.72 24.78
N GLU A 344 14.75 30.44 24.92
CA GLU A 344 15.73 30.36 23.81
C GLU A 344 15.39 29.18 22.88
N GLU A 345 15.10 28.00 23.43
CA GLU A 345 14.67 26.82 22.64
C GLU A 345 13.36 27.10 21.87
N LYS A 346 12.43 27.85 22.49
CA LYS A 346 11.19 28.24 21.83
C LYS A 346 11.43 29.20 20.66
N GLU A 347 12.30 30.16 20.85
CA GLU A 347 12.66 31.12 19.80
C GLU A 347 13.40 30.45 18.66
N PHE A 348 14.41 29.63 18.97
CA PHE A 348 15.13 28.81 18.00
C PHE A 348 14.18 27.96 17.16
N LYS A 349 13.31 27.19 17.80
CA LYS A 349 12.29 26.37 17.14
C LYS A 349 11.39 27.19 16.20
N LYS A 350 10.90 28.34 16.68
CA LYS A 350 10.05 29.23 15.89
C LYS A 350 10.78 29.76 14.65
N ASN A 351 12.02 30.19 14.82
CA ASN A 351 12.84 30.71 13.72
C ASN A 351 13.20 29.64 12.71
N GLU A 352 13.56 28.44 13.17
CA GLU A 352 13.88 27.30 12.32
C GLU A 352 12.67 26.83 11.51
N ILE A 353 11.48 26.72 12.11
CA ILE A 353 10.25 26.40 11.39
C ILE A 353 9.95 27.45 10.31
N LYS A 354 10.15 28.74 10.62
CA LYS A 354 9.93 29.84 9.66
C LYS A 354 10.90 29.75 8.49
N ARG A 355 12.20 29.49 8.78
CA ARG A 355 13.26 29.33 7.78
C ARG A 355 12.95 28.15 6.85
N LEU A 356 12.62 27.00 7.40
CA LEU A 356 12.32 25.79 6.61
C LEU A 356 11.03 25.93 5.79
N LYS A 357 10.00 26.60 6.30
CA LYS A 357 8.79 26.89 5.53
C LYS A 357 9.07 27.80 4.34
N ALA A 358 9.92 28.80 4.50
CA ALA A 358 10.35 29.68 3.43
C ALA A 358 11.16 28.92 2.37
N ALA A 359 12.18 28.17 2.77
CA ALA A 359 13.00 27.35 1.88
C ALA A 359 12.17 26.30 1.12
N TYR A 360 11.22 25.65 1.78
CA TYR A 360 10.30 24.70 1.14
C TYR A 360 9.41 25.37 0.07
N LYS A 361 8.92 26.55 0.36
CA LYS A 361 8.10 27.34 -0.61
C LYS A 361 8.95 27.72 -1.82
N GLU A 362 10.14 28.19 -1.60
CA GLU A 362 11.09 28.57 -2.65
C GLU A 362 11.44 27.37 -3.54
N PHE A 363 11.89 26.26 -2.98
CA PHE A 363 12.21 25.02 -3.69
C PHE A 363 11.02 24.55 -4.57
N ASN A 364 9.81 24.54 -4.02
CA ASN A 364 8.63 24.15 -4.79
C ASN A 364 8.29 25.13 -5.92
N THR A 365 8.53 26.42 -5.70
CA THR A 365 8.28 27.46 -6.72
C THR A 365 9.27 27.31 -7.87
N GLN A 366 10.56 27.10 -7.57
CA GLN A 366 11.60 26.83 -8.56
C GLN A 366 11.30 25.56 -9.37
N ASN A 367 10.97 24.46 -8.72
CA ASN A 367 10.59 23.21 -9.39
C ASN A 367 9.36 23.33 -10.29
N ARG A 368 8.35 24.12 -9.86
CA ARG A 368 7.17 24.41 -10.70
C ARG A 368 7.55 25.27 -11.89
N GLY A 369 8.43 26.25 -11.71
CA GLY A 369 8.99 27.08 -12.77
C GLY A 369 9.65 26.22 -13.84
N ILE A 370 10.66 25.43 -13.47
CA ILE A 370 11.39 24.53 -14.39
C ILE A 370 10.44 23.64 -15.19
N LYS A 371 9.47 23.02 -14.52
CA LYS A 371 8.49 22.13 -15.19
C LYS A 371 7.59 22.87 -16.16
N LYS A 372 7.17 24.09 -15.80
CA LYS A 372 6.32 24.93 -16.63
C LYS A 372 7.09 25.45 -17.84
N ASP A 373 8.33 25.86 -17.65
CA ASP A 373 9.17 26.41 -18.71
C ASP A 373 9.54 25.36 -19.75
N ARG A 374 9.88 24.14 -19.36
CA ARG A 374 10.07 23.00 -20.29
C ARG A 374 8.84 22.76 -21.16
N ILE A 375 7.64 22.77 -20.56
CA ILE A 375 6.40 22.57 -21.31
C ILE A 375 6.09 23.79 -22.21
N ASN A 376 6.36 25.01 -21.73
CA ASN A 376 6.15 26.24 -22.50
C ASN A 376 7.09 26.32 -23.69
N GLN A 377 8.38 25.98 -23.53
CA GLN A 377 9.36 25.88 -24.62
C GLN A 377 8.88 24.86 -25.67
N ALA A 378 8.46 23.67 -25.26
CA ALA A 378 7.92 22.68 -26.18
C ALA A 378 6.61 23.13 -26.86
N LYS A 379 5.79 23.92 -26.18
CA LYS A 379 4.57 24.51 -26.76
C LYS A 379 4.83 25.70 -27.68
N ALA A 380 5.95 26.41 -27.49
CA ALA A 380 6.36 27.53 -28.34
C ALA A 380 6.83 27.08 -29.72
N MET A 381 7.20 25.79 -29.89
CA MET A 381 7.53 25.24 -31.20
C MET A 381 6.37 25.46 -32.20
N PRO A 382 6.66 25.69 -33.49
CA PRO A 382 5.66 25.91 -34.52
C PRO A 382 4.56 24.85 -34.55
N LYS A 383 3.30 25.27 -34.68
CA LYS A 383 2.18 24.31 -34.75
C LYS A 383 2.08 23.61 -36.11
N SER A 384 2.29 24.32 -37.16
CA SER A 384 2.35 23.90 -38.57
C SER A 384 2.68 25.12 -39.42
N THR A 385 3.48 24.96 -40.47
CA THR A 385 3.67 26.02 -41.46
C THR A 385 2.45 26.07 -42.36
N ASP A 386 2.23 27.23 -43.01
CA ASP A 386 1.08 27.35 -43.91
C ASP A 386 1.26 26.46 -45.17
N ALA A 387 2.50 26.23 -45.62
CA ALA A 387 2.83 25.26 -46.65
C ALA A 387 2.45 23.82 -46.23
N GLU A 388 2.74 23.39 -44.97
CA GLU A 388 2.34 22.07 -44.47
C GLU A 388 0.82 21.93 -44.35
N LYS A 389 0.13 23.01 -43.94
CA LYS A 389 -1.34 23.01 -43.89
C LYS A 389 -1.94 22.88 -45.32
N ALA A 390 -1.38 23.58 -46.29
CA ALA A 390 -1.80 23.50 -47.71
C ALA A 390 -1.56 22.11 -48.27
N SER A 391 -0.34 21.53 -48.08
CA SER A 391 0.01 20.18 -48.48
C SER A 391 -0.94 19.12 -47.87
N ARG A 392 -1.23 19.23 -46.58
CA ARG A 392 -2.17 18.33 -45.91
C ARG A 392 -3.61 18.49 -46.40
N LYS A 393 -4.04 19.70 -46.71
CA LYS A 393 -5.36 19.95 -47.32
C LYS A 393 -5.45 19.32 -48.70
N ALA A 394 -4.40 19.47 -49.53
CA ALA A 394 -4.29 18.83 -50.83
C ALA A 394 -4.28 17.30 -50.74
N ALA A 395 -3.47 16.71 -49.88
CA ALA A 395 -3.41 15.26 -49.64
C ALA A 395 -4.76 14.69 -49.19
N LYS A 396 -5.47 15.40 -48.28
CA LYS A 396 -6.82 15.00 -47.88
C LYS A 396 -7.84 15.10 -48.99
N ALA A 397 -7.74 16.13 -49.85
CA ALA A 397 -8.61 16.30 -51.00
C ALA A 397 -8.38 15.18 -52.04
N ALA A 398 -7.12 14.91 -52.36
CA ALA A 398 -6.72 13.81 -53.26
C ALA A 398 -7.22 12.44 -52.74
N ARG A 399 -7.01 12.16 -51.44
CA ARG A 399 -7.50 10.92 -50.82
C ARG A 399 -9.03 10.82 -50.85
N LYS A 400 -9.76 11.92 -50.62
CA LYS A 400 -11.22 11.96 -50.68
C LYS A 400 -11.73 11.75 -52.10
N ALA A 401 -11.06 12.34 -53.10
CA ALA A 401 -11.34 12.14 -54.52
C ALA A 401 -11.10 10.68 -54.96
N ALA A 402 -9.96 10.09 -54.58
CA ALA A 402 -9.65 8.69 -54.83
C ALA A 402 -10.67 7.72 -54.21
N ILE A 403 -11.11 7.98 -52.97
CA ILE A 403 -12.17 7.17 -52.33
C ILE A 403 -13.51 7.33 -53.08
N LYS A 404 -13.83 8.54 -53.52
CA LYS A 404 -15.07 8.79 -54.30
C LYS A 404 -15.02 8.09 -55.65
N ALA A 405 -13.89 8.16 -56.39
CA ALA A 405 -13.67 7.46 -57.63
C ALA A 405 -13.75 5.92 -57.46
N ALA A 406 -13.08 5.36 -56.46
CA ALA A 406 -13.13 3.94 -56.14
C ALA A 406 -14.55 3.45 -55.77
N LYS A 407 -15.35 4.30 -55.11
CA LYS A 407 -16.75 3.99 -54.80
C LYS A 407 -17.68 4.05 -56.02
N ALA A 408 -17.32 4.80 -57.09
CA ALA A 408 -18.06 4.92 -58.33
C ALA A 408 -17.79 3.76 -59.31
N MET A 409 -16.80 2.89 -59.04
CA MET A 409 -16.51 1.72 -59.86
C MET A 409 -17.69 0.73 -59.89
N PRO A 410 -17.91 0.00 -61.02
CA PRO A 410 -18.97 -1.02 -61.15
C PRO A 410 -18.91 -2.05 -60.01
N LYS A 411 -20.05 -2.69 -59.73
CA LYS A 411 -20.19 -3.68 -58.65
C LYS A 411 -21.08 -4.88 -59.05
N ASP A 412 -21.31 -5.07 -60.34
CA ASP A 412 -22.31 -6.03 -60.80
C ASP A 412 -21.78 -7.47 -60.77
N THR A 413 -20.49 -7.67 -61.03
CA THR A 413 -19.84 -8.98 -60.94
C THR A 413 -18.97 -9.11 -59.66
N ASP A 414 -18.66 -10.35 -59.28
CA ASP A 414 -17.82 -10.59 -58.07
C ASP A 414 -16.37 -10.12 -58.29
N ALA A 415 -15.87 -10.19 -59.52
CA ALA A 415 -14.57 -9.61 -59.88
C ALA A 415 -14.55 -8.07 -59.76
N GLU A 416 -15.60 -7.41 -60.19
CA GLU A 416 -15.76 -5.95 -60.05
C GLU A 416 -15.92 -5.51 -58.58
N LYS A 417 -16.64 -6.28 -57.75
CA LYS A 417 -16.74 -6.06 -56.32
C LYS A 417 -15.36 -6.16 -55.66
N ALA A 418 -14.57 -7.16 -56.02
CA ALA A 418 -13.22 -7.34 -55.52
C ALA A 418 -12.29 -6.19 -55.93
N ALA A 419 -12.31 -5.80 -57.20
CA ALA A 419 -11.54 -4.67 -57.74
C ALA A 419 -11.92 -3.35 -57.07
N ARG A 420 -13.20 -3.08 -56.86
CA ARG A 420 -13.72 -1.91 -56.16
C ARG A 420 -13.27 -1.89 -54.69
N LYS A 421 -13.30 -3.04 -54.01
CA LYS A 421 -12.85 -3.17 -52.61
C LYS A 421 -11.35 -2.91 -52.48
N ALA A 422 -10.56 -3.44 -53.44
CA ALA A 422 -9.12 -3.20 -53.52
C ALA A 422 -8.81 -1.70 -53.73
N ALA A 423 -9.48 -1.06 -54.70
CA ALA A 423 -9.34 0.36 -55.00
C ALA A 423 -9.71 1.24 -53.77
N ILE A 424 -10.79 0.91 -53.06
CA ILE A 424 -11.17 1.64 -51.82
C ILE A 424 -10.11 1.45 -50.74
N ASN A 425 -9.52 0.27 -50.60
CA ASN A 425 -8.47 0.02 -49.61
C ASN A 425 -7.19 0.78 -49.95
N THR A 426 -6.79 0.79 -51.25
CA THR A 426 -5.66 1.58 -51.74
C THR A 426 -5.87 3.07 -51.51
N ALA A 427 -7.03 3.61 -51.84
CA ALA A 427 -7.39 5.00 -51.62
C ALA A 427 -7.43 5.36 -50.10
N LYS A 428 -7.87 4.44 -49.25
CA LYS A 428 -7.81 4.60 -47.80
C LYS A 428 -6.38 4.55 -47.24
N ALA A 429 -5.48 3.83 -47.87
CA ALA A 429 -4.07 3.74 -47.47
C ALA A 429 -3.26 4.98 -47.91
N MET A 430 -3.76 5.80 -48.87
CA MET A 430 -3.08 7.05 -49.25
C MET A 430 -2.78 7.93 -48.06
N SER A 431 -1.61 8.52 -48.04
CA SER A 431 -1.15 9.43 -46.99
C SER A 431 -2.14 10.58 -46.75
N LYS A 432 -2.39 10.88 -45.48
CA LYS A 432 -3.20 12.04 -45.07
C LYS A 432 -2.41 13.36 -45.08
N GLY A 433 -1.16 13.31 -45.55
CA GLY A 433 -0.17 14.38 -45.41
C GLY A 433 0.50 14.36 -44.04
N ILE A 434 1.81 14.50 -44.01
CA ILE A 434 2.61 14.56 -42.79
C ILE A 434 2.71 16.05 -42.38
N ASP A 435 2.35 16.36 -41.18
CA ASP A 435 2.54 17.66 -40.52
C ASP A 435 3.77 17.52 -39.62
N ALA A 436 4.95 17.67 -40.18
CA ALA A 436 6.22 17.44 -39.52
C ALA A 436 6.39 18.39 -38.29
N ALA A 437 6.03 19.65 -38.45
CA ALA A 437 6.11 20.62 -37.34
C ALA A 437 5.17 20.25 -36.20
N LYS A 438 3.95 19.81 -36.50
CA LYS A 438 2.99 19.35 -35.48
C LYS A 438 3.45 18.06 -34.81
N ALA A 439 4.04 17.13 -35.56
CA ALA A 439 4.59 15.89 -35.02
C ALA A 439 5.80 16.19 -34.11
N ALA A 440 6.72 17.04 -34.54
CA ALA A 440 7.87 17.49 -33.76
C ALA A 440 7.42 18.19 -32.47
N ARG A 441 6.47 19.11 -32.55
CA ARG A 441 5.90 19.78 -31.36
C ARG A 441 5.24 18.79 -30.39
N LYS A 442 4.49 17.80 -30.90
CA LYS A 442 3.87 16.77 -30.08
C LYS A 442 4.92 15.88 -29.41
N ALA A 443 5.99 15.55 -30.14
CA ALA A 443 7.13 14.79 -29.61
C ALA A 443 7.87 15.59 -28.52
N ALA A 444 8.14 16.88 -28.75
CA ALA A 444 8.78 17.77 -27.77
C ALA A 444 7.92 17.92 -26.48
N ILE A 445 6.62 18.07 -26.60
CA ILE A 445 5.72 18.09 -25.43
C ILE A 445 5.74 16.76 -24.68
N LYS A 446 5.82 15.63 -25.40
CA LYS A 446 5.91 14.30 -24.80
C LYS A 446 7.25 14.14 -24.09
N ALA A 447 8.36 14.59 -24.69
CA ALA A 447 9.70 14.59 -24.09
C ALA A 447 9.75 15.45 -22.84
N ALA A 448 9.28 16.71 -22.89
CA ALA A 448 9.21 17.60 -21.71
C ALA A 448 8.37 17.01 -20.56
N LYS A 449 7.28 16.32 -20.87
CA LYS A 449 6.50 15.60 -19.87
C LYS A 449 7.25 14.40 -19.28
N LYS A 450 8.06 13.71 -20.08
CA LYS A 450 8.90 12.59 -19.63
C LYS A 450 9.99 13.12 -18.69
N GLU A 451 10.72 14.14 -19.08
CA GLU A 451 11.74 14.79 -18.25
C GLU A 451 11.17 15.33 -16.92
N ASN A 452 9.97 15.91 -16.95
CA ASN A 452 9.30 16.35 -15.71
C ASN A 452 8.91 15.17 -14.80
N ARG A 453 8.63 13.98 -15.35
CA ARG A 453 8.40 12.76 -14.55
C ARG A 453 9.72 12.24 -13.97
N GLU A 454 10.79 12.27 -14.73
CA GLU A 454 12.14 11.89 -14.27
C GLU A 454 12.61 12.81 -13.15
N LEU A 455 12.42 14.13 -13.27
CA LEU A 455 12.68 15.08 -12.19
C LEU A 455 11.87 14.78 -10.92
N ASN A 456 10.59 14.45 -11.08
CA ASN A 456 9.76 14.07 -9.93
C ASN A 456 10.25 12.77 -9.28
N LYS A 457 10.69 11.81 -10.09
CA LYS A 457 11.25 10.53 -9.61
C LYS A 457 12.54 10.79 -8.85
N LEU A 458 13.46 11.59 -9.41
CA LEU A 458 14.72 11.96 -8.76
C LEU A 458 14.46 12.65 -7.41
N ASN A 459 13.59 13.66 -7.36
CA ASN A 459 13.23 14.33 -6.10
C ASN A 459 12.62 13.36 -5.07
N ALA A 460 11.89 12.34 -5.52
CA ALA A 460 11.36 11.31 -4.64
C ALA A 460 12.48 10.36 -4.16
N ASP A 461 13.41 9.98 -5.00
CA ASP A 461 14.54 9.12 -4.65
C ASP A 461 15.52 9.83 -3.71
N ILE A 462 15.76 11.14 -3.92
CA ILE A 462 16.51 12.00 -2.97
C ILE A 462 15.80 12.04 -1.61
N SER A 463 14.46 12.14 -1.57
CA SER A 463 13.72 12.12 -0.31
C SER A 463 13.75 10.75 0.40
N VAL A 464 13.93 9.67 -0.35
CA VAL A 464 14.06 8.31 0.21
C VAL A 464 15.38 8.14 0.97
N CYS A 465 16.45 8.80 0.53
CA CYS A 465 17.75 8.66 1.17
C CYS A 465 17.73 9.10 2.65
N ASP A 466 16.86 10.03 3.04
CA ASP A 466 16.70 10.46 4.44
C ASP A 466 16.45 9.29 5.39
N PHE A 467 15.61 8.34 4.98
CA PHE A 467 15.28 7.18 5.82
C PHE A 467 16.51 6.32 6.08
N ILE A 468 17.36 6.15 5.07
CA ILE A 468 18.58 5.34 5.13
C ILE A 468 19.63 6.09 5.95
N ILE A 469 19.85 7.36 5.68
CA ILE A 469 20.81 8.19 6.40
C ILE A 469 20.38 8.37 7.87
N ASP A 470 19.10 8.60 8.14
CA ASP A 470 18.58 8.66 9.52
C ASP A 470 18.77 7.33 10.26
N GLU A 471 18.66 6.21 9.56
CA GLU A 471 18.92 4.87 10.12
C GLU A 471 20.42 4.71 10.41
N MET A 472 21.27 5.02 9.44
CA MET A 472 22.74 4.96 9.59
C MET A 472 23.22 5.84 10.75
N ASN A 473 22.74 7.07 10.84
CA ASN A 473 23.10 8.01 11.89
C ASN A 473 22.74 7.52 13.30
N LYS A 474 21.70 6.67 13.45
CA LYS A 474 21.39 6.05 14.74
C LYS A 474 22.48 5.12 15.23
N TYR A 475 23.28 4.57 14.32
CA TYR A 475 24.33 3.60 14.64
C TYR A 475 25.74 4.25 14.72
N ASP A 476 25.93 5.41 14.10
CA ASP A 476 27.19 6.16 14.13
C ASP A 476 27.32 7.13 15.30
N THR A 477 26.29 7.26 16.14
CA THR A 477 26.35 8.16 17.27
C THR A 477 27.33 7.68 18.33
N LEU A 478 28.04 8.60 18.99
CA LEU A 478 28.94 8.33 20.11
C LEU A 478 28.30 7.45 21.20
N ARG A 479 27.00 7.61 21.39
CA ARG A 479 26.16 6.81 22.27
C ARG A 479 26.18 5.33 21.94
N ILE A 480 26.05 5.00 20.64
CA ILE A 480 25.96 3.61 20.18
C ILE A 480 27.32 2.93 20.28
N LYS A 481 28.40 3.62 19.88
CA LYS A 481 29.77 3.13 20.07
C LYS A 481 30.02 2.77 21.53
N LYS A 482 29.65 3.66 22.46
CA LYS A 482 29.81 3.38 23.90
C LYS A 482 28.93 2.24 24.41
N GLN A 483 27.71 2.07 23.84
CA GLN A 483 26.86 0.91 24.19
C GLN A 483 27.44 -0.41 23.70
N VAL A 484 27.97 -0.44 22.47
CA VAL A 484 28.65 -1.60 21.90
C VAL A 484 29.88 -1.97 22.68
N GLU A 485 30.77 -1.01 22.96
CA GLU A 485 31.98 -1.19 23.78
C GLU A 485 31.66 -1.73 25.17
N ARG A 486 30.63 -1.18 25.82
CA ARG A 486 30.20 -1.61 27.14
C ARG A 486 29.60 -3.02 27.12
N SER A 487 28.80 -3.37 26.12
CA SER A 487 28.26 -4.72 25.99
C SER A 487 29.36 -5.75 25.73
N ARG A 488 30.33 -5.42 24.88
CA ARG A 488 31.52 -6.28 24.65
C ARG A 488 32.35 -6.45 25.91
N ALA A 489 32.55 -5.38 26.67
CA ALA A 489 33.26 -5.45 27.94
C ALA A 489 32.54 -6.36 28.95
N LEU A 490 31.21 -6.29 29.00
CA LEU A 490 30.40 -7.15 29.87
C LEU A 490 30.44 -8.61 29.41
N GLU A 491 30.36 -8.88 28.12
CA GLU A 491 30.49 -10.23 27.57
C GLU A 491 31.91 -10.82 27.83
N ALA A 492 32.97 -10.02 27.62
CA ALA A 492 34.34 -10.40 27.92
C ALA A 492 34.61 -10.67 29.41
N ALA A 493 33.91 -9.99 30.29
CA ALA A 493 33.97 -10.21 31.74
C ALA A 493 33.12 -11.41 32.22
N GLY A 494 32.55 -12.19 31.30
CA GLY A 494 31.73 -13.37 31.64
C GLY A 494 30.32 -13.04 32.13
N TYR A 495 29.92 -11.76 32.07
CA TYR A 495 28.55 -11.35 32.37
C TYR A 495 27.67 -11.65 31.15
N ASN A 496 27.01 -12.76 31.17
CA ASN A 496 25.97 -13.11 30.17
C ASN A 496 24.72 -12.22 30.30
N GLY A 497 24.88 -10.99 30.74
CA GLY A 497 23.98 -9.83 30.75
C GLY A 497 22.59 -10.03 31.36
N ILE A 498 22.17 -11.29 31.44
CA ILE A 498 20.81 -11.70 31.81
C ILE A 498 20.65 -11.76 33.32
N PHE A 499 21.69 -12.20 34.01
CA PHE A 499 21.60 -12.61 35.43
C PHE A 499 22.05 -11.53 36.40
N ASP A 500 22.84 -10.57 35.96
CA ASP A 500 23.54 -9.65 36.84
C ASP A 500 23.08 -8.18 36.76
N TYR A 501 21.76 -7.95 36.65
CA TYR A 501 21.24 -6.63 36.94
C TYR A 501 21.60 -6.30 38.42
N ASN A 502 22.57 -5.40 38.61
CA ASN A 502 22.75 -4.77 39.90
C ASN A 502 22.09 -3.39 39.88
N LYS A 503 21.81 -2.85 41.08
CA LYS A 503 21.20 -1.51 41.21
C LYS A 503 22.11 -0.40 40.69
N GLU A 504 23.42 -0.64 40.61
CA GLU A 504 24.46 0.29 40.14
C GLU A 504 24.25 0.68 38.67
N ILE A 505 23.91 -0.28 37.80
CA ILE A 505 23.60 0.00 36.37
C ILE A 505 22.50 1.08 36.24
N MET A 506 21.47 1.03 37.11
CA MET A 506 20.42 2.04 37.09
C MET A 506 20.89 3.38 37.69
N ILE A 507 21.77 3.36 38.69
CA ILE A 507 22.35 4.55 39.31
C ILE A 507 23.25 5.25 38.31
N GLU A 508 24.15 4.50 37.65
CA GLU A 508 25.04 5.03 36.61
C GLU A 508 24.25 5.61 35.43
N ALA A 509 23.22 4.90 34.96
CA ALA A 509 22.37 5.40 33.89
C ALA A 509 21.67 6.72 34.26
N LYS A 510 21.28 6.88 35.53
CA LYS A 510 20.69 8.12 36.06
C LYS A 510 21.72 9.24 36.31
N ALA A 511 22.97 8.89 36.52
CA ALA A 511 24.05 9.85 36.73
C ALA A 511 24.57 10.48 35.45
N LEU A 512 24.23 9.93 34.26
CA LEU A 512 24.61 10.49 32.99
C LEU A 512 24.17 11.96 32.84
N PRO A 513 24.97 12.80 32.15
CA PRO A 513 24.64 14.20 31.88
C PRO A 513 23.29 14.37 31.20
N LYS A 514 22.67 15.54 31.35
CA LYS A 514 21.35 15.87 30.77
C LYS A 514 21.24 17.30 30.25
N SER A 515 22.37 17.97 30.08
CA SER A 515 22.42 19.39 29.72
C SER A 515 22.01 19.62 28.27
N THR A 516 22.56 18.85 27.35
CA THR A 516 22.27 18.93 25.93
C THR A 516 21.13 17.96 25.52
N HIS A 517 20.58 18.13 24.32
CA HIS A 517 19.56 17.23 23.79
C HIS A 517 20.13 15.80 23.61
N GLU A 518 21.34 15.71 23.09
CA GLU A 518 22.04 14.45 22.86
C GLU A 518 22.34 13.70 24.17
N GLU A 519 22.81 14.41 25.19
CA GLU A 519 23.00 13.84 26.53
C GLU A 519 21.71 13.32 27.15
N ARG A 520 20.60 14.03 26.94
CA ARG A 520 19.27 13.58 27.41
C ARG A 520 18.80 12.30 26.72
N GLU A 521 19.07 12.16 25.42
CA GLU A 521 18.79 10.93 24.68
C GLU A 521 19.64 9.76 25.20
N ILE A 522 20.93 9.95 25.30
CA ILE A 522 21.89 8.94 25.81
C ILE A 522 21.43 8.45 27.19
N ARG A 523 21.09 9.40 28.08
CA ARG A 523 20.59 9.07 29.42
C ARG A 523 19.25 8.33 29.38
N SER A 524 18.33 8.75 28.54
CA SER A 524 17.01 8.11 28.39
C SER A 524 17.14 6.65 27.97
N ASP A 525 18.03 6.39 27.05
CA ASP A 525 18.25 5.04 26.54
C ASP A 525 19.01 4.16 27.54
N ALA A 526 20.00 4.71 28.23
CA ALA A 526 20.67 3.99 29.29
C ALA A 526 19.70 3.59 30.43
N ILE A 527 18.76 4.48 30.79
CA ILE A 527 17.71 4.18 31.77
C ILE A 527 16.73 3.11 31.21
N THR A 528 16.40 3.19 29.93
CA THR A 528 15.51 2.21 29.28
C THR A 528 16.15 0.84 29.22
N HIS A 529 17.44 0.76 28.88
CA HIS A 529 18.21 -0.48 28.90
C HIS A 529 18.29 -1.07 30.33
N ALA A 530 18.66 -0.26 31.32
CA ALA A 530 18.69 -0.69 32.72
C ALA A 530 17.31 -1.19 33.23
N ARG A 531 16.22 -0.57 32.78
CA ARG A 531 14.85 -1.04 33.09
C ARG A 531 14.54 -2.38 32.42
N ALA A 532 14.97 -2.57 31.17
CA ALA A 532 14.77 -3.83 30.45
C ALA A 532 15.48 -4.98 31.17
N LEU A 533 16.74 -4.79 31.57
CA LEU A 533 17.50 -5.75 32.37
C LEU A 533 16.81 -6.07 33.71
N LYS A 534 16.36 -5.06 34.44
CA LYS A 534 15.62 -5.23 35.69
C LYS A 534 14.33 -6.01 35.50
N ASN A 535 13.59 -5.72 34.43
CA ASN A 535 12.32 -6.40 34.15
C ASN A 535 12.54 -7.85 33.70
N ALA A 536 13.57 -8.09 32.90
CA ALA A 536 13.97 -9.45 32.50
C ALA A 536 14.30 -10.28 33.73
N ARG A 537 15.19 -9.81 34.59
CA ARG A 537 15.51 -10.49 35.85
C ARG A 537 14.28 -10.76 36.72
N LYS A 538 13.40 -9.76 36.85
CA LYS A 538 12.17 -9.90 37.64
C LYS A 538 11.23 -10.97 37.04
N ALA A 539 11.13 -11.03 35.72
CA ALA A 539 10.36 -12.08 35.03
C ALA A 539 10.98 -13.47 35.24
N MET A 540 12.30 -13.55 35.16
CA MET A 540 13.03 -14.79 35.36
C MET A 540 12.85 -15.33 36.77
N VAL A 541 13.09 -14.51 37.80
CA VAL A 541 12.89 -14.90 39.20
C VAL A 541 11.43 -15.31 39.47
N LYS A 542 10.47 -14.61 38.86
CA LYS A 542 9.06 -14.95 38.99
C LYS A 542 8.70 -16.32 38.40
N PHE A 543 9.32 -16.70 37.28
CA PHE A 543 8.97 -17.94 36.58
C PHE A 543 9.80 -19.15 37.00
N TYR A 544 11.04 -18.93 37.41
CA TYR A 544 12.01 -20.00 37.68
C TYR A 544 12.48 -20.03 39.13
N GLY A 545 12.11 -19.04 39.94
CA GLY A 545 12.51 -18.92 41.35
C GLY A 545 13.98 -18.56 41.55
N SER A 546 14.89 -19.12 40.77
CA SER A 546 16.33 -18.84 40.81
C SER A 546 16.88 -18.82 39.38
N PRO A 547 17.92 -18.02 39.09
CA PRO A 547 18.62 -18.05 37.81
C PRO A 547 19.16 -19.38 37.39
N GLU A 548 19.58 -20.22 38.35
CA GLU A 548 20.16 -21.55 38.13
C GLU A 548 19.14 -22.54 37.58
N ASN A 549 17.85 -22.30 37.76
CA ASN A 549 16.75 -23.14 37.28
C ASN A 549 16.31 -22.81 35.86
N ILE A 550 16.98 -21.90 35.18
CA ILE A 550 16.61 -21.46 33.83
C ILE A 550 17.26 -22.37 32.82
N VAL A 551 16.48 -23.32 32.33
CA VAL A 551 16.91 -24.22 31.25
C VAL A 551 16.03 -23.96 30.04
N GLU A 552 16.66 -23.70 28.88
CA GLU A 552 15.96 -23.68 27.62
C GLU A 552 15.62 -25.14 27.22
N PRO A 553 14.37 -25.48 26.95
CA PRO A 553 14.02 -26.76 26.40
C PRO A 553 14.74 -26.98 25.06
N SER A 554 15.61 -28.00 25.01
CA SER A 554 16.39 -28.32 23.82
C SER A 554 15.49 -28.85 22.70
N ASP A 555 15.90 -28.65 21.46
CA ASP A 555 15.20 -29.21 20.29
C ASP A 555 15.16 -30.70 20.30
N ASP A 556 16.15 -31.38 20.95
CA ASP A 556 16.16 -32.81 21.12
C ASP A 556 15.08 -33.28 22.11
N ALA A 557 14.74 -32.49 23.11
CA ALA A 557 13.62 -32.77 23.99
C ALA A 557 12.28 -32.73 23.24
N PHE A 558 12.14 -31.82 22.27
CA PHE A 558 10.96 -31.77 21.39
C PHE A 558 10.90 -32.96 20.46
N LYS A 559 12.01 -33.32 19.81
CA LYS A 559 12.10 -34.54 18.97
C LYS A 559 11.77 -35.78 19.74
N ALA A 560 12.30 -35.93 20.98
CA ALA A 560 12.00 -37.06 21.85
C ALA A 560 10.50 -37.08 22.25
N ALA A 561 9.89 -35.96 22.51
CA ALA A 561 8.45 -35.86 22.81
C ALA A 561 7.57 -36.18 21.58
N GLU A 562 8.00 -35.82 20.39
CA GLU A 562 7.31 -36.13 19.14
C GLU A 562 7.46 -37.60 18.74
N ALA A 563 8.56 -38.22 19.13
CA ALA A 563 8.82 -39.64 18.90
C ALA A 563 8.09 -40.59 19.89
N LEU A 564 7.39 -40.04 20.89
CA LEU A 564 6.55 -40.84 21.79
C LEU A 564 5.49 -41.65 21.01
N PRO A 565 5.19 -42.86 21.40
CA PRO A 565 4.19 -43.69 20.74
C PRO A 565 2.81 -43.02 20.76
N ASP A 566 2.00 -43.25 19.72
CA ASP A 566 0.65 -42.68 19.54
C ASP A 566 -0.39 -43.72 19.07
N ASP A 567 -0.07 -44.98 19.29
CA ASP A 567 -0.87 -46.17 18.92
C ASP A 567 -2.15 -46.34 19.76
N THR A 568 -2.17 -45.82 20.99
CA THR A 568 -3.33 -45.84 21.87
C THR A 568 -3.79 -44.46 22.27
N PHE A 569 -5.08 -44.32 22.66
CA PHE A 569 -5.62 -43.04 23.14
C PHE A 569 -4.83 -42.51 24.36
N ALA A 570 -4.37 -43.40 25.24
CA ALA A 570 -3.55 -43.05 26.39
C ALA A 570 -2.20 -42.47 25.94
N HIS A 571 -1.51 -43.14 25.00
CA HIS A 571 -0.25 -42.66 24.43
C HIS A 571 -0.39 -41.35 23.68
N GLN A 572 -1.47 -41.18 22.90
CA GLN A 572 -1.75 -39.90 22.25
C GLN A 572 -1.95 -38.77 23.25
N LEU A 573 -2.63 -39.05 24.38
CA LEU A 573 -2.86 -38.05 25.41
C LEU A 573 -1.56 -37.69 26.15
N GLU A 574 -0.71 -38.66 26.40
CA GLU A 574 0.59 -38.48 27.03
C GLU A 574 1.54 -37.68 26.13
N LYS A 575 1.64 -38.05 24.85
CA LYS A 575 2.39 -37.31 23.83
C LYS A 575 1.93 -35.83 23.76
N LYS A 576 0.61 -35.61 23.67
CA LYS A 576 0.03 -34.25 23.68
C LYS A 576 0.36 -33.46 24.95
N ARG A 577 0.31 -34.09 26.11
CA ARG A 577 0.64 -33.47 27.41
C ARG A 577 2.11 -33.07 27.47
N THR A 578 3.02 -34.00 27.04
CA THR A 578 4.46 -33.76 27.04
C THR A 578 4.85 -32.64 26.09
N VAL A 579 4.37 -32.68 24.85
CA VAL A 579 4.60 -31.59 23.89
C VAL A 579 4.04 -30.26 24.42
N LYS A 580 2.82 -30.23 24.96
CA LYS A 580 2.23 -29.03 25.54
C LYS A 580 3.02 -28.48 26.72
N LYS A 581 3.60 -29.38 27.56
CA LYS A 581 4.47 -28.99 28.68
C LYS A 581 5.73 -28.30 28.15
N LEU A 582 6.43 -28.87 27.17
CA LEU A 582 7.62 -28.30 26.55
C LEU A 582 7.33 -26.97 25.85
N VAL A 583 6.23 -26.89 25.13
CA VAL A 583 5.78 -25.62 24.51
C VAL A 583 5.54 -24.53 25.56
N ASN A 584 4.92 -24.88 26.69
CA ASN A 584 4.71 -23.94 27.79
C ASN A 584 6.03 -23.50 28.43
N GLU A 585 6.97 -24.42 28.61
CA GLU A 585 8.29 -24.14 29.18
C GLU A 585 9.12 -23.27 28.21
N LYS A 586 9.17 -23.61 26.91
CA LYS A 586 9.80 -22.76 25.87
C LYS A 586 9.17 -21.37 25.83
N SER A 587 7.84 -21.28 25.92
CA SER A 587 7.12 -20.01 25.99
C SER A 587 7.46 -19.19 27.24
N LYS A 588 7.63 -19.83 28.40
CA LYS A 588 8.08 -19.16 29.63
C LYS A 588 9.51 -18.65 29.50
N TYR A 589 10.42 -19.50 29.00
CA TYR A 589 11.81 -19.13 28.76
C TYR A 589 11.91 -17.89 27.84
N ILE A 590 11.30 -17.96 26.68
CA ILE A 590 11.31 -16.87 25.71
C ILE A 590 10.74 -15.58 26.32
N ARG A 591 9.66 -15.65 27.09
CA ARG A 591 9.10 -14.48 27.77
C ARG A 591 10.05 -13.83 28.76
N SER A 592 10.86 -14.61 29.46
CA SER A 592 11.83 -14.09 30.42
C SER A 592 13.06 -13.50 29.75
N VAL A 593 13.51 -14.09 28.64
CA VAL A 593 14.74 -13.67 27.92
C VAL A 593 14.46 -12.72 26.75
N LYS A 594 13.22 -12.60 26.26
CA LYS A 594 12.87 -11.78 25.10
C LYS A 594 13.43 -10.34 25.16
N PRO A 595 13.31 -9.58 26.27
CA PRO A 595 13.85 -8.22 26.31
C PRO A 595 15.35 -8.15 26.07
N LEU A 596 16.06 -9.21 26.38
CA LEU A 596 17.51 -9.35 26.14
C LEU A 596 17.83 -9.81 24.74
N LEU A 597 17.07 -10.77 24.22
CA LEU A 597 17.19 -11.16 22.81
C LEU A 597 16.91 -9.94 21.89
N ASP A 598 15.93 -9.14 22.22
CA ASP A 598 15.62 -7.91 21.49
C ASP A 598 16.76 -6.88 21.59
N ALA A 599 17.35 -6.70 22.78
CA ALA A 599 18.49 -5.82 22.98
C ALA A 599 19.75 -6.35 22.26
N ARG A 600 19.99 -7.66 22.29
CA ARG A 600 21.10 -8.30 21.61
C ARG A 600 20.98 -8.21 20.09
N ARG A 601 19.77 -8.44 19.55
CA ARG A 601 19.51 -8.24 18.12
C ARG A 601 19.78 -6.80 17.68
N GLN A 602 19.25 -5.81 18.41
CA GLN A 602 19.51 -4.41 18.13
C GLN A 602 21.01 -4.06 18.22
N LEU A 603 21.73 -4.71 19.11
CA LEU A 603 23.17 -4.53 19.24
C LEU A 603 23.90 -5.11 18.02
N THR A 604 23.56 -6.34 17.60
CA THR A 604 24.14 -6.97 16.40
C THR A 604 23.91 -6.13 15.14
N GLU A 605 22.68 -5.62 14.96
CA GLU A 605 22.40 -4.70 13.87
C GLU A 605 23.32 -3.47 13.92
N LYS A 606 23.51 -2.88 15.09
CA LYS A 606 24.38 -1.72 15.30
C LYS A 606 25.84 -2.03 15.03
N GLU A 607 26.31 -3.19 15.48
CA GLU A 607 27.69 -3.66 15.22
C GLU A 607 27.93 -3.82 13.73
N ASN A 608 27.01 -4.40 13.00
CA ASN A 608 27.10 -4.57 11.56
C ASN A 608 27.21 -3.21 10.85
N TYR A 609 26.44 -2.20 11.28
CA TYR A 609 26.57 -0.84 10.74
C TYR A 609 27.91 -0.17 11.12
N ALA A 610 28.38 -0.36 12.35
CA ALA A 610 29.66 0.21 12.80
C ALA A 610 30.85 -0.37 12.03
N HIS A 611 30.75 -1.61 11.57
CA HIS A 611 31.77 -2.30 10.75
C HIS A 611 31.50 -2.22 9.25
N LEU A 612 30.61 -1.34 8.80
CA LEU A 612 30.25 -1.22 7.40
C LEU A 612 31.47 -0.97 6.48
N ASP A 613 32.41 -0.12 6.91
CA ASP A 613 33.59 0.18 6.12
C ASP A 613 34.57 -1.02 6.03
N ASP A 614 34.63 -1.83 7.09
CA ASP A 614 35.42 -3.08 7.08
C ASP A 614 34.73 -4.12 6.16
N ILE A 615 33.40 -4.17 6.18
CA ILE A 615 32.61 -5.02 5.28
C ILE A 615 32.82 -4.58 3.84
N ARG A 616 32.78 -3.27 3.55
CA ARG A 616 33.07 -2.73 2.21
C ARG A 616 34.45 -3.10 1.71
N ALA A 617 35.47 -2.97 2.56
CA ALA A 617 36.87 -3.29 2.20
C ALA A 617 36.99 -4.78 1.87
N ARG A 618 36.43 -5.68 2.70
CA ARG A 618 36.51 -7.13 2.49
C ARG A 618 35.80 -7.60 1.23
N TYR A 619 34.70 -6.93 0.86
CA TYR A 619 33.83 -7.36 -0.24
C TYR A 619 33.85 -6.44 -1.45
N ALA A 620 34.86 -5.58 -1.56
CA ALA A 620 35.04 -4.71 -2.72
C ALA A 620 35.14 -5.53 -4.03
N ASP A 621 35.86 -6.64 -4.01
CA ASP A 621 36.01 -7.53 -5.16
C ASP A 621 34.70 -8.25 -5.51
N ALA A 622 33.95 -8.71 -4.49
CA ALA A 622 32.64 -9.33 -4.68
C ALA A 622 31.63 -8.34 -5.30
N LYS A 623 31.69 -7.07 -4.91
CA LYS A 623 30.88 -6.01 -5.51
C LYS A 623 31.24 -5.79 -6.98
N ALA A 624 32.53 -5.69 -7.31
CA ALA A 624 33.00 -5.51 -8.67
C ALA A 624 32.55 -6.67 -9.59
N ASN A 625 32.61 -7.91 -9.09
CA ASN A 625 32.11 -9.08 -9.80
C ASN A 625 30.59 -9.04 -10.01
N THR A 626 29.83 -8.63 -8.99
CA THR A 626 28.37 -8.50 -9.06
C THR A 626 27.95 -7.41 -10.04
N ASP A 627 28.65 -6.28 -10.07
CA ASP A 627 28.43 -5.20 -11.02
C ASP A 627 28.72 -5.66 -12.46
N ALA A 628 29.80 -6.42 -12.68
CA ALA A 628 30.16 -7.00 -13.96
C ALA A 628 29.11 -8.02 -14.44
N GLU A 629 28.62 -8.88 -13.56
CA GLU A 629 27.53 -9.82 -13.87
C GLU A 629 26.21 -9.11 -14.20
N TYR A 630 25.91 -8.04 -13.49
CA TYR A 630 24.73 -7.22 -13.72
C TYR A 630 24.78 -6.55 -15.09
N GLU A 631 25.92 -5.95 -15.45
CA GLU A 631 26.13 -5.34 -16.76
C GLU A 631 26.07 -6.39 -17.89
N ALA A 632 26.68 -7.56 -17.70
CA ALA A 632 26.61 -8.66 -18.64
C ALA A 632 25.15 -9.13 -18.85
N ARG A 633 24.37 -9.27 -17.77
CA ARG A 633 22.93 -9.60 -17.85
C ARG A 633 22.13 -8.51 -18.53
N ARG A 634 22.45 -7.23 -18.30
CA ARG A 634 21.78 -6.11 -18.95
C ARG A 634 21.98 -6.13 -20.46
N VAL A 635 23.22 -6.33 -20.89
CA VAL A 635 23.57 -6.46 -22.31
C VAL A 635 22.84 -7.64 -22.96
N GLU A 636 22.77 -8.78 -22.28
CA GLU A 636 22.06 -9.96 -22.77
C GLU A 636 20.54 -9.72 -22.87
N ILE A 637 19.93 -9.04 -21.89
CA ILE A 637 18.51 -8.68 -21.95
C ILE A 637 18.22 -7.72 -23.09
N GLU A 638 19.09 -6.69 -23.31
CA GLU A 638 18.97 -5.76 -24.41
C GLU A 638 19.07 -6.50 -25.77
N ARG A 639 20.01 -7.44 -25.91
CA ARG A 639 20.15 -8.29 -27.10
C ARG A 639 18.89 -9.10 -27.35
N LEU A 640 18.35 -9.78 -26.34
CA LEU A 640 17.13 -10.57 -26.45
C LEU A 640 15.89 -9.71 -26.77
N GLU A 641 15.81 -8.48 -26.27
CA GLU A 641 14.75 -7.54 -26.61
C GLU A 641 14.85 -7.07 -28.07
N GLU A 642 16.05 -6.85 -28.59
CA GLU A 642 16.28 -6.49 -29.99
C GLU A 642 15.93 -7.66 -30.93
N GLU A 643 16.36 -8.89 -30.61
CA GLU A 643 15.98 -10.09 -31.33
C GLU A 643 14.47 -10.29 -31.37
N ARG A 644 13.80 -10.07 -30.24
CA ARG A 644 12.34 -10.13 -30.15
C ARG A 644 11.65 -9.05 -30.98
N LYS A 645 12.20 -7.85 -31.03
CA LYS A 645 11.67 -6.76 -31.87
C LYS A 645 11.84 -7.10 -33.36
N ALA A 646 13.01 -7.62 -33.75
CA ALA A 646 13.29 -8.05 -35.11
C ALA A 646 12.36 -9.19 -35.55
N ASP A 647 12.13 -10.20 -34.70
CA ASP A 647 11.19 -11.29 -34.96
C ASP A 647 9.74 -10.81 -35.12
N LEU A 648 9.31 -9.88 -34.28
CA LEU A 648 7.99 -9.25 -34.38
C LEU A 648 7.83 -8.45 -35.70
N GLU A 649 8.87 -7.75 -36.10
CA GLU A 649 8.88 -7.03 -37.40
C GLU A 649 8.85 -8.00 -38.58
N ARG A 650 9.65 -9.08 -38.55
CA ARG A 650 9.62 -10.14 -39.54
C ARG A 650 8.24 -10.77 -39.66
N ARG A 651 7.61 -11.14 -38.55
CA ARG A 651 6.25 -11.69 -38.54
C ARG A 651 5.19 -10.69 -39.03
N LYS A 652 5.40 -9.38 -38.80
CA LYS A 652 4.53 -8.35 -39.40
C LYS A 652 4.68 -8.27 -40.90
N GLN A 653 5.91 -8.32 -41.39
CA GLN A 653 6.19 -8.30 -42.85
C GLN A 653 5.62 -9.57 -43.53
N GLU A 654 5.81 -10.74 -42.94
CA GLU A 654 5.23 -12.00 -43.44
C GLU A 654 3.68 -11.95 -43.48
N ARG A 655 3.04 -11.37 -42.43
CA ARG A 655 1.58 -11.16 -42.41
C ARG A 655 1.13 -10.19 -43.50
N LEU A 656 1.89 -9.12 -43.73
CA LEU A 656 1.62 -8.16 -44.78
C LEU A 656 1.81 -8.80 -46.18
N ALA A 657 2.87 -9.57 -46.37
CA ALA A 657 3.12 -10.31 -47.61
C ALA A 657 2.00 -11.34 -47.90
N LYS A 658 1.59 -12.12 -46.88
CA LYS A 658 0.43 -13.04 -47.01
C LYS A 658 -0.90 -12.34 -47.24
N LYS A 659 -1.03 -11.06 -46.85
CA LYS A 659 -2.24 -10.26 -47.05
C LYS A 659 -2.27 -9.56 -48.41
N ASN A 660 -1.10 -9.32 -49.00
CA ASN A 660 -0.96 -8.72 -50.31
C ASN A 660 -0.84 -9.77 -51.43
N GLY A 661 -0.56 -11.04 -51.08
CA GLY A 661 -0.54 -12.16 -52.01
C GLY A 661 -1.85 -12.95 -52.11
N LYS A 662 -2.91 -12.48 -51.45
CA LYS A 662 -4.32 -12.83 -51.62
C LYS A 662 -5.07 -11.60 -52.14
#